data_7188e2b7f24f227bcddd64af985fa935
#
_entry.id   7188e2b7f24f227bcddd64af985fa935
#
_cell.length_a   1.000
_cell.length_b   1.000
_cell.length_c   1.000
_cell.angle_alpha   90.00
_cell.angle_beta   90.00
_cell.angle_gamma   90.00
#
_symmetry.space_group_name_H-M   'P 1'
#
loop_
_entity.id
_entity.type
_entity.pdbx_description
1 polymer ?
#
loop_
_entity_poly.entity_id
_entity_poly.type
_entity_poly.pdbx_seq_one_letter_code
_entity_poly.pdbx_strand_id
1 'polypeptide(L)'
;MMTVPEYFGCKAFDDRVMKARLSQPVYESLRKTMDEGAKLNLSVANAVAQAMKDWAVEQGATHFTHWFQPMTGITAEKHDSFITPAPDGRVIMEFSGKELIRGEPDASSFPSGGLRATFEARGYTAWDPTSYAFIKDDTLCIPTAFCSYGGEALDKKTPLLRSMQALNKQALRVLKLMGNDTVKYVRTCVGPEQEYFLVDKALYDRRPDLIYTGRTLFGARPPKGQELDDHYFGSLKPRVAAYMKELDEELWKLGILAKTEHNEVAPAQHELAPIYTTTNIATDHNQLTMEIMQKVAARHGLVCLLHEKPFAGVNGSGKHNNWSISTDAGVNLLSPGDTPHENAQFLVFLCAVIQAVDDYQDLLRMSVATAGNDHRLGANEAPPAVVSVFLGDELTAILEAIETDTPYAGVEPTQMKLGVHTLPRFPRDATDRNRTSPFAFTGNKFEFRMLGSSNSIACSNMMLNTAVAESLKEYADRLEQAGEDKNQALHDLIREVVRKHKRIIFNGNGYDEAWIREATQERGLLNLRTTPDCVPCLLNEKNTALLTGHKVFSPAELRSRCEIMLESYTKTVSIEALTMIDMARKEILPAVEEYTASIASAAAAKRAVAAGITCGYEAGLVTKLSRLTDQIAQRTDELELAMVHLGDENEVPAQANYVRDEILPRMCSLRAAADEAETLTAKKYWPFPSYGELLFGVR
;
A
#
# COMPACT_ATOMS: atom_id res chain seq x y z
N MET A 1 30.77 -19.46 5.51
CA MET A 1 29.47 -18.77 5.38
C MET A 1 29.12 -18.74 3.90
N MET A 2 27.92 -19.15 3.53
CA MET A 2 27.45 -19.00 2.14
C MET A 2 27.31 -17.49 1.82
N THR A 3 27.65 -17.11 0.61
CA THR A 3 27.48 -15.73 0.13
C THR A 3 26.02 -15.51 -0.30
N VAL A 4 25.56 -14.26 -0.37
CA VAL A 4 24.19 -13.93 -0.78
C VAL A 4 23.78 -14.61 -2.10
N PRO A 5 24.58 -14.57 -3.19
CA PRO A 5 24.24 -15.28 -4.41
C PRO A 5 24.05 -16.80 -4.26
N GLU A 6 24.70 -17.44 -3.30
CA GLU A 6 24.58 -18.90 -3.07
C GLU A 6 23.26 -19.29 -2.39
N TYR A 7 22.70 -18.44 -1.53
CA TYR A 7 21.46 -18.74 -0.84
C TYR A 7 20.24 -17.95 -1.34
N PHE A 8 20.44 -16.98 -2.24
CA PHE A 8 19.33 -16.21 -2.79
C PHE A 8 18.31 -17.11 -3.48
N GLY A 9 17.02 -16.99 -3.05
CA GLY A 9 15.92 -17.79 -3.57
C GLY A 9 15.96 -19.26 -3.15
N CYS A 10 16.75 -19.64 -2.14
CA CYS A 10 16.84 -21.05 -1.71
C CYS A 10 15.51 -21.58 -1.17
N LYS A 11 14.62 -20.70 -0.70
CA LYS A 11 13.27 -21.03 -0.22
C LYS A 11 12.17 -20.76 -1.26
N ALA A 12 12.51 -20.48 -2.53
CA ALA A 12 11.56 -20.29 -3.61
C ALA A 12 11.64 -21.41 -4.64
N PHE A 13 10.51 -21.95 -5.07
CA PHE A 13 10.41 -22.92 -6.17
C PHE A 13 10.44 -22.15 -7.50
N ASP A 14 11.57 -21.50 -7.75
CA ASP A 14 11.78 -20.60 -8.88
C ASP A 14 12.12 -21.36 -10.18
N ASP A 15 12.36 -20.62 -11.26
CA ASP A 15 12.69 -21.18 -12.57
C ASP A 15 13.94 -22.10 -12.54
N ARG A 16 14.93 -21.78 -11.68
CA ARG A 16 16.15 -22.62 -11.52
C ARG A 16 15.81 -23.97 -10.91
N VAL A 17 14.97 -23.95 -9.87
CA VAL A 17 14.52 -25.19 -9.19
C VAL A 17 13.64 -26.00 -10.12
N MET A 18 12.71 -25.35 -10.86
CA MET A 18 11.86 -26.01 -11.84
C MET A 18 12.68 -26.72 -12.93
N LYS A 19 13.67 -26.04 -13.52
CA LYS A 19 14.57 -26.62 -14.53
C LYS A 19 15.37 -27.80 -14.02
N ALA A 20 15.81 -27.74 -12.77
CA ALA A 20 16.61 -28.81 -12.17
C ALA A 20 15.79 -30.07 -11.81
N ARG A 21 14.48 -29.90 -11.54
CA ARG A 21 13.63 -30.97 -10.98
C ARG A 21 12.57 -31.52 -11.92
N LEU A 22 12.21 -30.75 -12.95
CA LEU A 22 11.24 -31.20 -13.95
C LEU A 22 11.94 -31.80 -15.17
N SER A 23 11.32 -32.80 -15.79
CA SER A 23 11.77 -33.23 -17.12
C SER A 23 11.55 -32.10 -18.13
N GLN A 24 12.41 -32.05 -19.17
CA GLN A 24 12.35 -30.99 -20.18
C GLN A 24 10.94 -30.76 -20.77
N PRO A 25 10.18 -31.83 -21.18
CA PRO A 25 8.84 -31.66 -21.73
C PRO A 25 7.83 -31.07 -20.72
N VAL A 26 7.95 -31.44 -19.43
CA VAL A 26 7.08 -30.91 -18.36
C VAL A 26 7.38 -29.44 -18.12
N TYR A 27 8.67 -29.09 -18.04
CA TYR A 27 9.10 -27.72 -17.86
C TYR A 27 8.63 -26.82 -19.03
N GLU A 28 8.83 -27.25 -20.28
CA GLU A 28 8.38 -26.49 -21.46
C GLU A 28 6.86 -26.33 -21.52
N SER A 29 6.11 -27.37 -21.14
CA SER A 29 4.64 -27.29 -21.07
C SER A 29 4.19 -26.30 -19.98
N LEU A 30 4.84 -26.31 -18.80
CA LEU A 30 4.56 -25.35 -17.73
C LEU A 30 4.89 -23.92 -18.16
N ARG A 31 6.04 -23.71 -18.83
CA ARG A 31 6.43 -22.39 -19.37
C ARG A 31 5.40 -21.86 -20.37
N LYS A 32 4.86 -22.68 -21.25
CA LYS A 32 3.76 -22.26 -22.14
C LYS A 32 2.51 -21.82 -21.37
N THR A 33 2.18 -22.51 -20.28
CA THR A 33 1.08 -22.09 -19.42
C THR A 33 1.37 -20.72 -18.81
N MET A 34 2.59 -20.49 -18.29
CA MET A 34 2.99 -19.25 -17.64
C MET A 34 3.10 -18.06 -18.62
N ASP A 35 3.67 -18.27 -19.79
CA ASP A 35 3.99 -17.21 -20.74
C ASP A 35 2.86 -16.93 -21.75
N GLU A 36 2.13 -17.97 -22.17
CA GLU A 36 1.14 -17.89 -23.25
C GLU A 36 -0.30 -18.16 -22.77
N GLY A 37 -0.50 -18.54 -21.49
CA GLY A 37 -1.81 -18.90 -20.96
C GLY A 37 -2.35 -20.24 -21.50
N ALA A 38 -1.47 -21.13 -21.97
CA ALA A 38 -1.86 -22.45 -22.45
C ALA A 38 -2.50 -23.29 -21.33
N LYS A 39 -3.50 -24.10 -21.68
CA LYS A 39 -4.21 -24.93 -20.70
C LYS A 39 -3.25 -25.94 -20.04
N LEU A 40 -3.19 -25.93 -18.72
CA LEU A 40 -2.41 -26.87 -17.94
C LEU A 40 -3.00 -28.28 -18.03
N ASN A 41 -2.18 -29.26 -18.39
CA ASN A 41 -2.55 -30.68 -18.40
C ASN A 41 -2.37 -31.29 -16.99
N LEU A 42 -3.33 -32.13 -16.57
CA LEU A 42 -3.28 -32.78 -15.25
C LEU A 42 -2.01 -33.65 -15.05
N SER A 43 -1.50 -34.31 -16.10
CA SER A 43 -0.24 -35.05 -16.00
C SER A 43 0.97 -34.17 -15.74
N VAL A 44 1.00 -32.96 -16.34
CA VAL A 44 2.01 -31.96 -16.07
C VAL A 44 1.86 -31.43 -14.64
N ALA A 45 0.64 -31.12 -14.20
CA ALA A 45 0.37 -30.69 -12.84
C ALA A 45 0.80 -31.73 -11.79
N ASN A 46 0.55 -33.03 -12.03
CA ASN A 46 1.01 -34.07 -11.13
C ASN A 46 2.55 -34.14 -11.04
N ALA A 47 3.25 -33.99 -12.15
CA ALA A 47 4.72 -33.99 -12.16
C ALA A 47 5.27 -32.76 -11.42
N VAL A 48 4.65 -31.58 -11.59
CA VAL A 48 5.02 -30.36 -10.88
C VAL A 48 4.73 -30.49 -9.38
N ALA A 49 3.55 -30.99 -9.00
CA ALA A 49 3.17 -31.18 -7.60
C ALA A 49 4.14 -32.13 -6.87
N GLN A 50 4.49 -33.25 -7.50
CA GLN A 50 5.47 -34.20 -6.94
C GLN A 50 6.84 -33.54 -6.75
N ALA A 51 7.36 -32.85 -7.78
CA ALA A 51 8.65 -32.16 -7.70
C ALA A 51 8.66 -31.05 -6.64
N MET A 52 7.56 -30.30 -6.53
CA MET A 52 7.38 -29.23 -5.55
C MET A 52 7.33 -29.79 -4.12
N LYS A 53 6.58 -30.87 -3.90
CA LYS A 53 6.52 -31.57 -2.60
C LYS A 53 7.89 -32.13 -2.21
N ASP A 54 8.57 -32.86 -3.12
CA ASP A 54 9.87 -33.45 -2.82
C ASP A 54 10.90 -32.38 -2.45
N TRP A 55 10.93 -31.27 -3.20
CA TRP A 55 11.75 -30.11 -2.87
C TRP A 55 11.39 -29.50 -1.51
N ALA A 56 10.09 -29.33 -1.22
CA ALA A 56 9.63 -28.75 0.04
C ALA A 56 10.00 -29.63 1.25
N VAL A 57 9.83 -30.95 1.13
CA VAL A 57 10.19 -31.93 2.17
C VAL A 57 11.70 -31.95 2.42
N GLU A 58 12.54 -31.84 1.38
CA GLU A 58 14.00 -31.70 1.52
C GLU A 58 14.40 -30.43 2.27
N GLN A 59 13.57 -29.36 2.18
CA GLN A 59 13.74 -28.12 2.94
C GLN A 59 13.13 -28.16 4.34
N GLY A 60 12.54 -29.29 4.75
CA GLY A 60 11.95 -29.50 6.06
C GLY A 60 10.45 -29.22 6.16
N ALA A 61 9.78 -28.94 5.05
CA ALA A 61 8.34 -28.70 5.08
C ALA A 61 7.55 -29.98 5.36
N THR A 62 6.54 -29.87 6.19
CA THR A 62 5.61 -30.95 6.56
C THR A 62 4.18 -30.68 6.10
N HIS A 63 3.89 -29.43 5.80
CA HIS A 63 2.58 -28.92 5.41
C HIS A 63 2.66 -28.13 4.11
N PHE A 64 1.51 -27.93 3.49
CA PHE A 64 1.32 -26.99 2.40
C PHE A 64 0.09 -26.12 2.67
N THR A 65 0.02 -24.96 2.01
CA THR A 65 -1.13 -24.06 2.05
C THR A 65 -1.35 -23.41 0.69
N HIS A 66 -2.59 -23.23 0.31
CA HIS A 66 -2.97 -22.31 -0.75
C HIS A 66 -2.95 -20.90 -0.17
N TRP A 67 -1.88 -20.16 -0.49
CA TRP A 67 -1.63 -18.82 -0.02
C TRP A 67 -2.24 -17.80 -0.98
N PHE A 68 -3.07 -16.88 -0.48
CA PHE A 68 -3.72 -15.88 -1.32
C PHE A 68 -3.89 -14.54 -0.59
N GLN A 69 -4.24 -13.49 -1.36
CA GLN A 69 -4.48 -12.14 -0.87
C GLN A 69 -5.98 -11.91 -0.70
N PRO A 70 -6.53 -11.95 0.52
CA PRO A 70 -7.95 -11.73 0.77
C PRO A 70 -8.33 -10.27 0.53
N MET A 71 -9.62 -9.96 0.49
CA MET A 71 -10.11 -8.58 0.38
C MET A 71 -9.78 -7.74 1.61
N THR A 72 -9.68 -8.35 2.77
CA THR A 72 -9.26 -7.75 4.05
C THR A 72 -8.05 -8.49 4.62
N GLY A 73 -7.21 -7.77 5.37
CA GLY A 73 -5.97 -8.34 5.92
C GLY A 73 -4.82 -8.43 4.90
N ILE A 74 -3.71 -9.07 5.29
CA ILE A 74 -2.49 -9.15 4.49
C ILE A 74 -2.53 -10.40 3.61
N THR A 75 -2.56 -11.59 4.24
CA THR A 75 -2.59 -12.88 3.55
C THR A 75 -3.58 -13.84 4.23
N ALA A 76 -4.02 -14.86 3.50
CA ALA A 76 -4.86 -15.93 4.02
C ALA A 76 -4.24 -17.29 3.72
N GLU A 77 -4.34 -18.19 4.69
CA GLU A 77 -3.73 -19.50 4.69
C GLU A 77 -4.62 -20.53 5.39
N LYS A 78 -4.57 -21.79 4.89
CA LYS A 78 -5.13 -22.94 5.57
C LYS A 78 -4.17 -24.11 5.40
N HIS A 79 -3.45 -24.45 6.45
CA HIS A 79 -2.39 -25.46 6.42
C HIS A 79 -2.95 -26.88 6.39
N ASP A 80 -2.60 -27.64 5.35
CA ASP A 80 -2.88 -29.07 5.24
C ASP A 80 -1.55 -29.84 5.28
N SER A 81 -1.50 -30.97 5.98
CA SER A 81 -0.30 -31.80 6.00
C SER A 81 -0.20 -32.65 4.74
N PHE A 82 1.04 -33.00 4.35
CA PHE A 82 1.26 -33.97 3.26
C PHE A 82 0.92 -35.42 3.62
N ILE A 83 0.44 -35.68 4.84
CA ILE A 83 0.23 -37.04 5.36
C ILE A 83 -0.95 -37.71 4.66
N THR A 84 -0.70 -38.92 4.09
CA THR A 84 -1.73 -39.81 3.57
C THR A 84 -1.58 -41.20 4.23
N PRO A 85 -2.65 -41.83 4.73
CA PRO A 85 -2.58 -43.14 5.31
C PRO A 85 -2.30 -44.21 4.23
N ALA A 86 -1.31 -45.08 4.46
CA ALA A 86 -1.01 -46.21 3.61
C ALA A 86 -1.82 -47.44 4.06
N PRO A 87 -2.11 -48.38 3.15
CA PRO A 87 -2.90 -49.59 3.47
C PRO A 87 -2.29 -50.49 4.55
N ASP A 88 -1.00 -50.39 4.79
CA ASP A 88 -0.26 -51.18 5.79
C ASP A 88 -0.23 -50.52 7.19
N GLY A 89 -1.01 -49.44 7.39
CA GLY A 89 -1.11 -48.70 8.66
C GLY A 89 0.00 -47.68 8.90
N ARG A 90 0.93 -47.50 7.96
CA ARG A 90 1.92 -46.43 7.96
C ARG A 90 1.35 -45.16 7.33
N VAL A 91 2.11 -44.10 7.35
CA VAL A 91 1.81 -42.85 6.63
C VAL A 91 2.87 -42.60 5.56
N ILE A 92 2.42 -42.01 4.47
CA ILE A 92 3.29 -41.50 3.40
C ILE A 92 3.03 -40.02 3.21
N MET A 93 3.91 -39.34 2.52
CA MET A 93 3.72 -37.95 2.15
C MET A 93 3.40 -37.86 0.66
N GLU A 94 2.20 -37.38 0.36
CA GLU A 94 1.68 -37.20 -1.00
C GLU A 94 1.22 -35.78 -1.24
N PHE A 95 1.29 -35.33 -2.48
CA PHE A 95 0.73 -34.11 -2.97
C PHE A 95 0.43 -34.26 -4.46
N SER A 96 -0.84 -34.20 -4.81
CA SER A 96 -1.30 -34.45 -6.19
C SER A 96 -1.43 -33.16 -6.99
N GLY A 97 -1.40 -33.28 -8.31
CA GLY A 97 -1.67 -32.15 -9.21
C GLY A 97 -3.09 -31.61 -9.04
N LYS A 98 -4.06 -32.40 -8.57
CA LYS A 98 -5.41 -31.94 -8.24
C LYS A 98 -5.37 -31.00 -7.04
N GLU A 99 -4.64 -31.34 -5.99
CA GLU A 99 -4.45 -30.53 -4.79
C GLU A 99 -3.63 -29.26 -5.10
N LEU A 100 -2.64 -29.36 -6.00
CA LEU A 100 -1.90 -28.19 -6.47
C LEU A 100 -2.81 -27.21 -7.21
N ILE A 101 -3.60 -27.70 -8.18
CA ILE A 101 -4.43 -26.82 -9.03
C ILE A 101 -5.56 -26.16 -8.25
N ARG A 102 -6.20 -26.88 -7.32
CA ARG A 102 -7.42 -26.44 -6.68
C ARG A 102 -7.53 -26.89 -5.23
N GLY A 103 -7.85 -25.94 -4.35
CA GLY A 103 -8.37 -26.19 -3.01
C GLY A 103 -9.84 -25.83 -2.90
N GLU A 104 -10.49 -26.34 -1.86
CA GLU A 104 -11.90 -26.09 -1.56
C GLU A 104 -12.05 -25.57 -0.12
N PRO A 105 -11.54 -24.37 0.21
CA PRO A 105 -11.68 -23.81 1.55
C PRO A 105 -13.12 -23.40 1.85
N ASP A 106 -13.46 -23.33 3.13
CA ASP A 106 -14.70 -22.72 3.60
C ASP A 106 -14.63 -21.20 3.40
N ALA A 107 -15.51 -20.67 2.55
CA ALA A 107 -15.61 -19.25 2.25
C ALA A 107 -16.60 -18.51 3.16
N SER A 108 -17.28 -19.18 4.12
CA SER A 108 -18.33 -18.57 4.93
C SER A 108 -17.84 -17.43 5.83
N SER A 109 -16.58 -17.50 6.24
CA SER A 109 -15.95 -16.48 7.12
C SER A 109 -15.28 -15.33 6.38
N PHE A 110 -15.21 -15.37 5.04
CA PHE A 110 -14.59 -14.29 4.26
C PHE A 110 -15.61 -13.20 3.91
N PRO A 111 -15.22 -11.92 3.92
CA PRO A 111 -16.07 -10.83 3.46
C PRO A 111 -16.49 -11.06 2.01
N SER A 112 -17.79 -11.03 1.75
CA SER A 112 -18.33 -11.28 0.40
C SER A 112 -19.15 -10.11 -0.17
N GLY A 113 -19.53 -9.11 0.65
CA GLY A 113 -20.34 -7.97 0.23
C GLY A 113 -21.56 -8.40 -0.60
N GLY A 114 -22.27 -9.43 -0.16
CA GLY A 114 -23.46 -9.94 -0.84
C GLY A 114 -23.21 -10.82 -2.08
N LEU A 115 -21.95 -11.09 -2.46
CA LEU A 115 -21.62 -12.00 -3.59
C LEU A 115 -22.03 -13.46 -3.32
N ARG A 116 -22.14 -13.82 -2.08
CA ARG A 116 -22.41 -15.20 -1.65
C ARG A 116 -23.74 -15.24 -0.88
N ALA A 117 -24.56 -16.22 -1.19
CA ALA A 117 -25.73 -16.48 -0.37
C ALA A 117 -25.32 -16.98 1.02
N THR A 118 -26.11 -16.66 2.05
CA THR A 118 -25.78 -16.98 3.45
C THR A 118 -25.53 -18.47 3.70
N PHE A 119 -26.19 -19.34 2.92
CA PHE A 119 -26.04 -20.80 3.03
C PHE A 119 -24.87 -21.38 2.23
N GLU A 120 -24.23 -20.59 1.35
CA GLU A 120 -23.07 -21.03 0.58
C GLU A 120 -21.81 -20.94 1.44
N ALA A 121 -21.16 -22.07 1.67
CA ALA A 121 -19.91 -22.13 2.44
C ALA A 121 -18.68 -22.41 1.58
N ARG A 122 -18.86 -23.07 0.41
CA ARG A 122 -17.72 -23.49 -0.42
C ARG A 122 -17.14 -22.33 -1.24
N GLY A 123 -15.81 -22.20 -1.21
CA GLY A 123 -15.03 -21.42 -2.15
C GLY A 123 -14.00 -22.30 -2.87
N TYR A 124 -13.30 -21.72 -3.82
CA TYR A 124 -12.24 -22.39 -4.56
C TYR A 124 -11.00 -21.52 -4.60
N THR A 125 -9.85 -22.16 -4.33
CA THR A 125 -8.54 -21.60 -4.67
C THR A 125 -8.07 -22.17 -5.99
N ALA A 126 -7.37 -21.38 -6.80
CA ALA A 126 -6.79 -21.81 -8.05
C ALA A 126 -5.31 -21.41 -8.11
N TRP A 127 -4.43 -22.40 -8.36
CA TRP A 127 -3.01 -22.16 -8.45
C TRP A 127 -2.67 -21.10 -9.51
N ASP A 128 -1.83 -20.14 -9.14
CA ASP A 128 -1.22 -19.19 -10.05
C ASP A 128 0.21 -19.64 -10.39
N PRO A 129 0.45 -20.27 -11.55
CA PRO A 129 1.78 -20.70 -11.93
C PRO A 129 2.73 -19.55 -12.28
N THR A 130 2.23 -18.32 -12.43
CA THR A 130 3.04 -17.14 -12.76
C THR A 130 3.68 -16.48 -11.54
N SER A 131 3.39 -16.99 -10.33
CA SER A 131 4.06 -16.62 -9.08
C SER A 131 4.68 -17.86 -8.44
N TYR A 132 5.88 -17.71 -7.88
CA TYR A 132 6.62 -18.85 -7.36
C TYR A 132 6.08 -19.30 -5.99
N ALA A 133 5.92 -20.62 -5.83
CA ALA A 133 5.69 -21.19 -4.50
C ALA A 133 6.97 -21.04 -3.65
N PHE A 134 6.79 -20.92 -2.35
CA PHE A 134 7.88 -20.64 -1.43
C PHE A 134 7.69 -21.38 -0.11
N ILE A 135 8.76 -21.51 0.67
CA ILE A 135 8.72 -22.11 1.99
C ILE A 135 8.80 -21.00 3.05
N LYS A 136 7.78 -20.93 3.87
CA LYS A 136 7.70 -20.09 5.04
C LYS A 136 7.52 -20.98 6.27
N ASP A 137 8.41 -20.82 7.24
CA ASP A 137 8.52 -21.71 8.38
C ASP A 137 8.71 -23.18 7.92
N ASP A 138 7.81 -24.08 8.24
CA ASP A 138 7.80 -25.49 7.83
C ASP A 138 6.70 -25.82 6.80
N THR A 139 6.22 -24.81 6.07
CA THR A 139 5.05 -24.90 5.18
C THR A 139 5.39 -24.46 3.77
N LEU A 140 4.99 -25.27 2.80
CA LEU A 140 4.98 -24.90 1.38
C LEU A 140 3.79 -23.98 1.10
N CYS A 141 4.05 -22.72 0.81
CA CYS A 141 3.05 -21.73 0.43
C CYS A 141 2.92 -21.67 -1.09
N ILE A 142 1.73 -21.89 -1.60
CA ILE A 142 1.42 -21.93 -3.03
C ILE A 142 0.56 -20.73 -3.38
N PRO A 143 1.07 -19.75 -4.17
CA PRO A 143 0.28 -18.59 -4.57
C PRO A 143 -0.97 -19.00 -5.37
N THR A 144 -2.13 -18.53 -4.95
CA THR A 144 -3.42 -18.87 -5.57
C THR A 144 -4.33 -17.66 -5.72
N ALA A 145 -5.25 -17.75 -6.66
CA ALA A 145 -6.47 -16.96 -6.70
C ALA A 145 -7.53 -17.59 -5.78
N PHE A 146 -8.52 -16.79 -5.35
CA PHE A 146 -9.63 -17.26 -4.54
C PHE A 146 -10.97 -16.74 -5.07
N CYS A 147 -11.93 -17.62 -5.26
CA CYS A 147 -13.26 -17.27 -5.75
C CYS A 147 -14.39 -17.96 -4.97
N SER A 148 -15.61 -17.40 -5.10
CA SER A 148 -16.83 -17.98 -4.57
C SER A 148 -17.22 -19.27 -5.30
N TYR A 149 -18.26 -19.93 -4.79
CA TYR A 149 -18.87 -21.09 -5.50
C TYR A 149 -19.38 -20.72 -6.89
N GLY A 150 -19.87 -19.50 -7.08
CA GLY A 150 -20.32 -18.96 -8.37
C GLY A 150 -19.17 -18.54 -9.31
N GLY A 151 -17.94 -18.47 -8.82
CA GLY A 151 -16.75 -18.09 -9.60
C GLY A 151 -16.38 -16.61 -9.53
N GLU A 152 -17.08 -15.80 -8.72
CA GLU A 152 -16.72 -14.39 -8.49
C GLU A 152 -15.44 -14.30 -7.65
N ALA A 153 -14.57 -13.36 -8.01
CA ALA A 153 -13.32 -13.13 -7.32
C ALA A 153 -13.54 -12.58 -5.90
N LEU A 154 -13.04 -13.31 -4.90
CA LEU A 154 -13.04 -12.93 -3.49
C LEU A 154 -11.67 -12.49 -2.98
N ASP A 155 -10.72 -12.29 -3.90
CA ASP A 155 -9.33 -11.92 -3.63
C ASP A 155 -8.93 -10.63 -4.37
N LYS A 156 -7.69 -10.21 -4.15
CA LYS A 156 -7.07 -9.06 -4.84
C LYS A 156 -6.28 -9.48 -6.08
N LYS A 157 -5.81 -10.73 -6.14
CA LYS A 157 -4.95 -11.23 -7.22
C LYS A 157 -5.71 -11.42 -8.54
N THR A 158 -6.90 -11.99 -8.51
CA THR A 158 -7.69 -12.27 -9.72
C THR A 158 -7.96 -11.00 -10.54
N PRO A 159 -8.48 -9.91 -9.96
CA PRO A 159 -8.66 -8.66 -10.71
C PRO A 159 -7.34 -8.04 -11.17
N LEU A 160 -6.26 -8.18 -10.40
CA LEU A 160 -4.93 -7.71 -10.79
C LEU A 160 -4.46 -8.41 -12.07
N LEU A 161 -4.53 -9.74 -12.12
CA LEU A 161 -4.16 -10.53 -13.30
C LEU A 161 -5.01 -10.17 -14.51
N ARG A 162 -6.33 -9.99 -14.32
CA ARG A 162 -7.25 -9.55 -15.37
C ARG A 162 -6.85 -8.17 -15.93
N SER A 163 -6.46 -7.23 -15.07
CA SER A 163 -6.01 -5.88 -15.48
C SER A 163 -4.70 -5.91 -16.26
N MET A 164 -3.75 -6.77 -15.85
CA MET A 164 -2.49 -6.97 -16.57
C MET A 164 -2.73 -7.54 -17.97
N GLN A 165 -3.66 -8.48 -18.12
CA GLN A 165 -4.05 -9.03 -19.42
C GLN A 165 -4.73 -7.98 -20.30
N ALA A 166 -5.59 -7.13 -19.73
CA ALA A 166 -6.23 -6.02 -20.46
C ALA A 166 -5.21 -5.05 -21.03
N LEU A 167 -4.23 -4.64 -20.20
CA LEU A 167 -3.17 -3.74 -20.62
C LEU A 167 -2.28 -4.39 -21.69
N ASN A 168 -1.84 -5.63 -21.48
CA ASN A 168 -1.06 -6.38 -22.46
C ASN A 168 -1.73 -6.40 -23.85
N LYS A 169 -3.02 -6.71 -23.89
CA LYS A 169 -3.80 -6.76 -25.14
C LYS A 169 -3.77 -5.45 -25.90
N GLN A 170 -3.98 -4.33 -25.21
CA GLN A 170 -4.08 -3.03 -25.87
C GLN A 170 -2.69 -2.47 -26.21
N ALA A 171 -1.69 -2.68 -25.36
CA ALA A 171 -0.32 -2.28 -25.65
C ALA A 171 0.24 -2.99 -26.89
N LEU A 172 -0.02 -4.29 -27.05
CA LEU A 172 0.37 -5.04 -28.26
C LEU A 172 -0.31 -4.52 -29.51
N ARG A 173 -1.60 -4.10 -29.44
CA ARG A 173 -2.28 -3.49 -30.60
C ARG A 173 -1.58 -2.20 -31.03
N VAL A 174 -1.28 -1.32 -30.06
CA VAL A 174 -0.61 -0.04 -30.34
C VAL A 174 0.79 -0.29 -30.92
N LEU A 175 1.60 -1.15 -30.30
CA LEU A 175 2.95 -1.47 -30.78
C LEU A 175 2.93 -2.01 -32.23
N LYS A 176 2.01 -2.91 -32.53
CA LYS A 176 1.84 -3.46 -33.87
C LYS A 176 1.45 -2.39 -34.89
N LEU A 177 0.56 -1.47 -34.54
CA LEU A 177 0.15 -0.35 -35.39
C LEU A 177 1.30 0.64 -35.64
N MET A 178 2.25 0.72 -34.70
CA MET A 178 3.50 1.48 -34.84
C MET A 178 4.62 0.72 -35.58
N GLY A 179 4.34 -0.49 -36.10
CA GLY A 179 5.29 -1.29 -36.89
C GLY A 179 6.18 -2.22 -36.04
N ASN A 180 5.89 -2.40 -34.76
CA ASN A 180 6.64 -3.33 -33.92
C ASN A 180 5.88 -4.67 -33.78
N ASP A 181 6.18 -5.58 -34.72
CA ASP A 181 5.57 -6.93 -34.78
C ASP A 181 6.37 -8.00 -34.01
N THR A 182 7.48 -7.64 -33.39
CA THR A 182 8.38 -8.61 -32.73
C THR A 182 8.00 -8.89 -31.31
N VAL A 183 7.32 -7.96 -30.63
CA VAL A 183 6.88 -8.07 -29.25
C VAL A 183 5.74 -9.08 -29.12
N LYS A 184 5.92 -10.10 -28.27
CA LYS A 184 4.94 -11.16 -28.03
C LYS A 184 3.99 -10.85 -26.88
N TYR A 185 4.50 -10.18 -25.84
CA TYR A 185 3.71 -9.73 -24.70
C TYR A 185 4.33 -8.50 -24.05
N VAL A 186 3.46 -7.76 -23.36
CA VAL A 186 3.81 -6.57 -22.58
C VAL A 186 3.43 -6.83 -21.11
N ARG A 187 4.31 -6.47 -20.19
CA ARG A 187 4.12 -6.63 -18.76
C ARG A 187 4.17 -5.29 -18.06
N THR A 188 3.37 -5.12 -17.00
CA THR A 188 3.59 -4.07 -16.03
C THR A 188 4.59 -4.52 -14.99
N CYS A 189 5.45 -3.61 -14.59
CA CYS A 189 6.50 -3.82 -13.58
C CYS A 189 6.34 -2.82 -12.45
N VAL A 190 6.59 -3.27 -11.22
CA VAL A 190 6.43 -2.46 -10.02
C VAL A 190 7.57 -2.70 -9.03
N GLY A 191 8.03 -1.62 -8.39
CA GLY A 191 8.91 -1.64 -7.23
C GLY A 191 8.31 -0.78 -6.12
N PRO A 192 7.58 -1.37 -5.16
CA PRO A 192 6.97 -0.62 -4.06
C PRO A 192 8.00 -0.39 -2.95
N GLU A 193 8.23 0.86 -2.58
CA GLU A 193 9.00 1.25 -1.39
C GLU A 193 8.11 1.11 -0.16
N GLN A 194 8.58 0.48 0.91
CA GLN A 194 7.79 0.20 2.12
C GLN A 194 8.32 1.00 3.30
N GLU A 195 7.56 2.02 3.71
CA GLU A 195 7.82 2.73 4.96
C GLU A 195 7.15 2.06 6.14
N TYR A 196 7.77 2.14 7.32
CA TYR A 196 7.29 1.51 8.55
C TYR A 196 7.91 2.16 9.80
N PHE A 197 7.28 1.94 10.97
CA PHE A 197 7.85 2.32 12.26
C PHE A 197 8.31 1.10 13.05
N LEU A 198 9.39 1.25 13.82
CA LEU A 198 9.84 0.26 14.80
C LEU A 198 9.74 0.84 16.21
N VAL A 199 9.00 0.15 17.06
CA VAL A 199 8.87 0.50 18.48
C VAL A 199 9.33 -0.64 19.37
N ASP A 200 9.78 -0.31 20.58
CA ASP A 200 10.13 -1.32 21.56
C ASP A 200 8.91 -2.12 22.00
N LYS A 201 9.02 -3.46 21.97
CA LYS A 201 7.90 -4.35 22.31
C LYS A 201 7.38 -4.15 23.73
N ALA A 202 8.25 -3.89 24.70
CA ALA A 202 7.82 -3.69 26.07
C ALA A 202 7.02 -2.38 26.26
N LEU A 203 7.24 -1.38 25.41
CA LEU A 203 6.43 -0.16 25.38
C LEU A 203 5.12 -0.39 24.63
N TYR A 204 5.17 -1.09 23.51
CA TYR A 204 3.98 -1.46 22.72
C TYR A 204 2.97 -2.26 23.52
N ASP A 205 3.42 -3.28 24.29
CA ASP A 205 2.56 -4.16 25.10
C ASP A 205 1.78 -3.40 26.19
N ARG A 206 2.14 -2.13 26.46
CA ARG A 206 1.46 -1.23 27.40
C ARG A 206 0.55 -0.21 26.73
N ARG A 207 0.29 -0.35 25.41
CA ARG A 207 -0.51 0.58 24.62
C ARG A 207 -1.69 -0.15 23.95
N PRO A 208 -2.86 -0.23 24.60
CA PRO A 208 -4.04 -0.89 24.02
C PRO A 208 -4.41 -0.37 22.63
N ASP A 209 -4.28 0.93 22.39
CA ASP A 209 -4.52 1.53 21.09
C ASP A 209 -3.58 1.00 19.98
N LEU A 210 -2.29 0.87 20.25
CA LEU A 210 -1.37 0.26 19.29
C LEU A 210 -1.69 -1.21 19.04
N ILE A 211 -2.09 -1.97 20.08
CA ILE A 211 -2.43 -3.39 19.97
C ILE A 211 -3.69 -3.59 19.13
N TYR A 212 -4.75 -2.83 19.37
CA TYR A 212 -6.04 -3.04 18.72
C TYR A 212 -6.17 -2.33 17.37
N THR A 213 -5.50 -1.17 17.20
CA THR A 213 -5.72 -0.31 16.04
C THR A 213 -4.47 -0.04 15.21
N GLY A 214 -3.28 -0.38 15.70
CA GLY A 214 -2.00 -0.11 15.03
C GLY A 214 -1.56 1.35 15.09
N ARG A 215 -2.35 2.24 15.72
CA ARG A 215 -2.02 3.66 15.90
C ARG A 215 -2.32 4.16 17.31
N THR A 216 -1.64 5.23 17.71
CA THR A 216 -1.92 5.90 18.98
C THR A 216 -3.20 6.74 18.86
N LEU A 217 -4.16 6.50 19.75
CA LEU A 217 -5.41 7.27 19.85
C LEU A 217 -5.27 8.46 20.79
N PHE A 218 -4.33 8.38 21.75
CA PHE A 218 -3.92 9.43 22.66
C PHE A 218 -2.40 9.59 22.61
N GLY A 219 -1.92 10.78 22.94
CA GLY A 219 -0.49 11.06 23.07
C GLY A 219 -0.16 12.53 22.84
N ALA A 220 0.30 13.18 23.89
CA ALA A 220 0.79 14.55 23.83
C ALA A 220 2.10 14.64 23.04
N ARG A 221 2.30 15.77 22.36
CA ARG A 221 3.51 16.02 21.59
C ARG A 221 4.73 16.02 22.54
N PRO A 222 5.80 15.28 22.22
CA PRO A 222 7.03 15.29 23.01
C PRO A 222 7.81 16.60 22.80
N PRO A 223 8.74 16.93 23.68
CA PRO A 223 9.60 18.11 23.54
C PRO A 223 10.46 18.13 22.28
N LYS A 224 10.80 16.95 21.75
CA LYS A 224 11.49 16.74 20.48
C LYS A 224 10.67 15.78 19.62
N GLY A 225 10.42 16.16 18.37
CA GLY A 225 9.87 15.33 17.30
C GLY A 225 10.88 15.19 16.17
N GLN A 226 10.53 15.68 15.00
CA GLN A 226 11.35 15.64 13.77
C GLN A 226 11.91 17.02 13.37
N GLU A 227 11.87 18.01 14.26
CA GLU A 227 12.16 19.42 13.94
C GLU A 227 13.60 19.68 13.46
N LEU A 228 14.53 18.78 13.77
CA LEU A 228 15.94 18.94 13.40
C LEU A 228 16.32 18.16 12.14
N ASP A 229 15.40 17.37 11.58
CA ASP A 229 15.62 16.48 10.44
C ASP A 229 16.86 15.55 10.61
N ASP A 230 17.20 15.24 11.87
CA ASP A 230 18.42 14.55 12.27
C ASP A 230 18.29 13.02 12.27
N HIS A 231 17.13 12.49 11.94
CA HIS A 231 16.90 11.03 11.86
C HIS A 231 17.20 10.50 10.46
N TYR A 232 16.74 11.15 9.41
CA TYR A 232 16.87 10.68 8.02
C TYR A 232 18.31 10.37 7.60
N PHE A 233 19.25 11.29 7.87
CA PHE A 233 20.67 11.11 7.62
C PHE A 233 21.46 10.57 8.82
N GLY A 234 20.78 10.19 9.88
CA GLY A 234 21.40 9.62 11.07
C GLY A 234 21.92 8.21 10.84
N SER A 235 22.90 7.79 11.65
CA SER A 235 23.35 6.41 11.65
C SER A 235 22.27 5.46 12.16
N LEU A 236 22.21 4.27 11.59
CA LEU A 236 21.31 3.21 12.08
C LEU A 236 21.68 2.84 13.51
N LYS A 237 20.70 2.78 14.38
CA LYS A 237 20.90 2.30 15.75
C LYS A 237 21.23 0.81 15.73
N PRO A 238 22.10 0.29 16.63
CA PRO A 238 22.59 -1.09 16.56
C PRO A 238 21.49 -2.15 16.48
N ARG A 239 20.41 -1.98 17.26
CA ARG A 239 19.28 -2.91 17.29
C ARG A 239 18.46 -2.87 15.99
N VAL A 240 18.32 -1.68 15.39
CA VAL A 240 17.66 -1.49 14.08
C VAL A 240 18.52 -2.11 12.98
N ALA A 241 19.82 -1.88 12.99
CA ALA A 241 20.74 -2.48 12.01
C ALA A 241 20.75 -4.01 12.07
N ALA A 242 20.66 -4.60 13.27
CA ALA A 242 20.56 -6.05 13.43
C ALA A 242 19.23 -6.59 12.88
N TYR A 243 18.13 -5.88 13.10
CA TYR A 243 16.82 -6.20 12.52
C TYR A 243 16.85 -6.15 10.99
N MET A 244 17.34 -5.05 10.41
CA MET A 244 17.41 -4.85 8.96
C MET A 244 18.25 -5.94 8.30
N LYS A 245 19.40 -6.28 8.89
CA LYS A 245 20.26 -7.36 8.39
C LYS A 245 19.54 -8.71 8.35
N GLU A 246 18.83 -9.08 9.40
CA GLU A 246 18.08 -10.34 9.43
C GLU A 246 16.88 -10.32 8.48
N LEU A 247 16.22 -9.15 8.36
CA LEU A 247 15.13 -8.95 7.41
C LEU A 247 15.61 -9.18 5.97
N ASP A 248 16.70 -8.57 5.56
CA ASP A 248 17.31 -8.77 4.25
C ASP A 248 17.61 -10.25 3.99
N GLU A 249 18.24 -10.94 4.95
CA GLU A 249 18.58 -12.36 4.82
C GLU A 249 17.34 -13.24 4.62
N GLU A 250 16.26 -13.00 5.37
CA GLU A 250 15.01 -13.76 5.23
C GLU A 250 14.31 -13.45 3.90
N LEU A 251 14.27 -12.19 3.47
CA LEU A 251 13.70 -11.80 2.19
C LEU A 251 14.49 -12.35 1.00
N TRP A 252 15.82 -12.32 1.04
CA TRP A 252 16.68 -12.89 -0.01
C TRP A 252 16.51 -14.40 -0.15
N LYS A 253 16.36 -15.15 0.95
CA LYS A 253 16.05 -16.59 0.90
C LYS A 253 14.76 -16.88 0.14
N LEU A 254 13.77 -15.98 0.23
CA LEU A 254 12.50 -16.06 -0.48
C LEU A 254 12.55 -15.54 -1.92
N GLY A 255 13.71 -15.08 -2.38
CA GLY A 255 13.89 -14.52 -3.72
C GLY A 255 13.39 -13.08 -3.87
N ILE A 256 13.10 -12.39 -2.78
CA ILE A 256 12.69 -10.98 -2.78
C ILE A 256 13.93 -10.11 -2.87
N LEU A 257 13.96 -9.21 -3.85
CA LEU A 257 15.10 -8.35 -4.15
C LEU A 257 15.12 -7.09 -3.28
N ALA A 258 15.06 -7.26 -1.96
CA ALA A 258 15.31 -6.17 -1.00
C ALA A 258 16.70 -5.58 -1.24
N LYS A 259 16.82 -4.26 -1.41
CA LYS A 259 18.08 -3.63 -1.81
C LYS A 259 18.49 -2.47 -0.93
N THR A 260 17.54 -1.62 -0.54
CA THR A 260 17.87 -0.39 0.18
C THR A 260 17.06 -0.33 1.45
N GLU A 261 17.72 -0.09 2.56
CA GLU A 261 17.12 0.19 3.86
C GLU A 261 17.77 1.42 4.48
N HIS A 262 16.98 2.33 5.01
CA HIS A 262 17.44 3.54 5.65
C HIS A 262 16.43 4.08 6.68
N ASN A 263 16.86 5.09 7.45
CA ASN A 263 15.96 5.87 8.29
C ASN A 263 15.10 6.79 7.44
N GLU A 264 13.85 7.00 7.88
CA GLU A 264 12.95 8.01 7.37
C GLU A 264 12.93 9.27 8.25
N VAL A 265 12.15 10.29 7.86
CA VAL A 265 12.15 11.62 8.49
C VAL A 265 11.67 11.56 9.94
N ALA A 266 10.59 10.83 10.22
CA ALA A 266 10.08 10.73 11.59
C ALA A 266 11.00 9.86 12.47
N PRO A 267 11.19 10.20 13.76
CA PRO A 267 11.88 9.31 14.69
C PRO A 267 11.24 7.92 14.71
N ALA A 268 12.05 6.87 14.77
CA ALA A 268 11.65 5.46 14.72
C ALA A 268 11.03 5.01 13.38
N GLN A 269 11.05 5.83 12.33
CA GLN A 269 10.58 5.49 11.00
C GLN A 269 11.73 5.04 10.10
N HIS A 270 11.44 4.05 9.25
CA HIS A 270 12.40 3.43 8.34
C HIS A 270 11.72 3.08 7.02
N GLU A 271 12.53 2.83 5.97
CA GLU A 271 12.06 2.39 4.66
C GLU A 271 12.86 1.19 4.15
N LEU A 272 12.17 0.30 3.45
CA LEU A 272 12.76 -0.76 2.64
C LEU A 272 12.32 -0.58 1.18
N ALA A 273 13.28 -0.52 0.26
CA ALA A 273 13.02 -0.41 -1.17
C ALA A 273 13.56 -1.65 -1.93
N PRO A 274 12.68 -2.43 -2.60
CA PRO A 274 13.10 -3.55 -3.43
C PRO A 274 13.45 -3.11 -4.86
N ILE A 275 14.19 -3.95 -5.58
CA ILE A 275 14.29 -3.86 -7.03
C ILE A 275 12.92 -4.29 -7.62
N TYR A 276 12.47 -3.59 -8.66
CA TYR A 276 11.21 -3.87 -9.33
C TYR A 276 11.17 -5.27 -9.98
N THR A 277 9.97 -5.81 -10.07
CA THR A 277 9.66 -7.03 -10.83
C THR A 277 8.28 -6.92 -11.48
N THR A 278 7.79 -7.99 -12.12
CA THR A 278 6.43 -7.99 -12.68
C THR A 278 5.40 -7.73 -11.60
N THR A 279 4.35 -6.98 -11.92
CA THR A 279 3.37 -6.49 -10.94
C THR A 279 2.75 -7.62 -10.11
N ASN A 280 2.48 -8.79 -10.69
CA ASN A 280 1.95 -9.94 -9.96
C ASN A 280 2.93 -10.41 -8.88
N ILE A 281 4.19 -10.66 -9.25
CA ILE A 281 5.24 -11.11 -8.32
C ILE A 281 5.54 -10.02 -7.28
N ALA A 282 5.64 -8.75 -7.70
CA ALA A 282 5.88 -7.63 -6.80
C ALA A 282 4.79 -7.50 -5.74
N THR A 283 3.54 -7.78 -6.12
CA THR A 283 2.39 -7.72 -5.21
C THR A 283 2.47 -8.84 -4.16
N ASP A 284 2.75 -10.07 -4.58
CA ASP A 284 2.95 -11.19 -3.66
C ASP A 284 4.16 -10.94 -2.75
N HIS A 285 5.27 -10.47 -3.30
CA HIS A 285 6.48 -10.14 -2.55
C HIS A 285 6.23 -9.04 -1.51
N ASN A 286 5.45 -7.97 -1.84
CA ASN A 286 5.15 -6.92 -0.88
C ASN A 286 4.28 -7.43 0.29
N GLN A 287 3.28 -8.27 0.00
CA GLN A 287 2.47 -8.90 1.05
C GLN A 287 3.33 -9.76 1.98
N LEU A 288 4.21 -10.55 1.40
CA LEU A 288 5.14 -11.41 2.15
C LEU A 288 6.16 -10.57 2.94
N THR A 289 6.68 -9.49 2.35
CA THR A 289 7.58 -8.55 3.01
C THR A 289 6.96 -7.97 4.28
N MET A 290 5.69 -7.50 4.20
CA MET A 290 4.99 -6.96 5.37
C MET A 290 4.87 -7.99 6.51
N GLU A 291 4.58 -9.24 6.18
CA GLU A 291 4.50 -10.32 7.17
C GLU A 291 5.87 -10.62 7.79
N ILE A 292 6.92 -10.73 6.97
CA ILE A 292 8.29 -11.03 7.45
C ILE A 292 8.83 -9.88 8.30
N MET A 293 8.58 -8.62 7.93
CA MET A 293 8.93 -7.46 8.75
C MET A 293 8.41 -7.58 10.18
N GLN A 294 7.15 -7.96 10.36
CA GLN A 294 6.55 -8.13 11.67
C GLN A 294 7.17 -9.32 12.43
N LYS A 295 7.39 -10.45 11.77
CA LYS A 295 8.00 -11.65 12.36
C LYS A 295 9.45 -11.39 12.81
N VAL A 296 10.25 -10.76 11.97
CA VAL A 296 11.66 -10.44 12.32
C VAL A 296 11.71 -9.39 13.42
N ALA A 297 10.85 -8.36 13.39
CA ALA A 297 10.79 -7.37 14.48
C ALA A 297 10.57 -8.04 15.86
N ALA A 298 9.65 -9.00 15.92
CA ALA A 298 9.37 -9.74 17.16
C ALA A 298 10.59 -10.49 17.70
N ARG A 299 11.45 -11.05 16.83
CA ARG A 299 12.71 -11.73 17.22
C ARG A 299 13.72 -10.77 17.87
N HIS A 300 13.68 -9.48 17.46
CA HIS A 300 14.52 -8.42 18.02
C HIS A 300 13.87 -7.67 19.20
N GLY A 301 12.75 -8.16 19.74
CA GLY A 301 11.99 -7.48 20.79
C GLY A 301 11.45 -6.13 20.35
N LEU A 302 11.18 -5.98 19.04
CA LEU A 302 10.58 -4.82 18.41
C LEU A 302 9.18 -5.18 17.89
N VAL A 303 8.41 -4.15 17.58
CA VAL A 303 7.15 -4.27 16.83
C VAL A 303 7.24 -3.38 15.61
N CYS A 304 6.98 -3.95 14.42
CA CYS A 304 6.89 -3.23 13.17
C CYS A 304 5.45 -2.74 12.98
N LEU A 305 5.27 -1.42 12.98
CA LEU A 305 3.98 -0.79 12.74
C LEU A 305 3.87 -0.44 11.25
N LEU A 306 2.89 -1.03 10.59
CA LEU A 306 2.58 -0.81 9.17
C LEU A 306 1.37 0.12 8.98
N HIS A 307 0.91 0.81 10.02
CA HIS A 307 -0.17 1.79 9.95
C HIS A 307 0.31 3.07 9.27
N GLU A 308 -0.57 3.73 8.52
CA GLU A 308 -0.26 4.95 7.76
C GLU A 308 0.07 6.15 8.65
N LYS A 309 -0.51 6.22 9.85
CA LYS A 309 -0.29 7.33 10.79
C LYS A 309 -0.26 6.82 12.24
N PRO A 310 0.79 6.10 12.64
CA PRO A 310 0.87 5.56 14.00
C PRO A 310 0.97 6.65 15.05
N PHE A 311 1.57 7.78 14.71
CA PHE A 311 1.80 8.91 15.61
C PHE A 311 1.32 10.21 14.99
N ALA A 312 0.52 11.00 15.72
CA ALA A 312 0.12 12.33 15.30
C ALA A 312 1.31 13.30 15.39
N GLY A 313 1.34 14.29 14.50
CA GLY A 313 2.33 15.38 14.53
C GLY A 313 3.71 15.08 13.96
N VAL A 314 3.95 13.87 13.45
CA VAL A 314 5.15 13.46 12.70
C VAL A 314 4.74 12.85 11.36
N ASN A 315 5.69 12.58 10.46
CA ASN A 315 5.41 11.94 9.18
C ASN A 315 4.65 10.62 9.37
N GLY A 316 3.76 10.32 8.44
CA GLY A 316 3.13 9.02 8.30
C GLY A 316 3.93 8.10 7.38
N SER A 317 3.51 6.84 7.28
CA SER A 317 4.15 5.83 6.43
C SER A 317 3.28 5.47 5.23
N GLY A 318 3.90 5.41 4.07
CA GLY A 318 3.26 5.03 2.81
C GLY A 318 4.02 3.97 2.05
N LYS A 319 3.65 3.85 0.76
CA LYS A 319 4.39 3.09 -0.25
C LYS A 319 4.48 3.95 -1.50
N HIS A 320 5.70 4.17 -1.99
CA HIS A 320 5.86 4.76 -3.31
C HIS A 320 5.83 3.63 -4.33
N ASN A 321 4.76 3.56 -5.11
CA ASN A 321 4.53 2.50 -6.08
C ASN A 321 5.17 2.89 -7.42
N ASN A 322 6.41 2.51 -7.64
CA ASN A 322 7.15 2.75 -8.88
C ASN A 322 6.65 1.82 -9.98
N TRP A 323 5.89 2.35 -10.93
CA TRP A 323 5.21 1.59 -11.97
C TRP A 323 5.76 1.89 -13.35
N SER A 324 5.96 0.86 -14.17
CA SER A 324 6.39 0.96 -15.55
C SER A 324 5.80 -0.16 -16.42
N ILE A 325 6.04 -0.08 -17.74
CA ILE A 325 5.57 -1.05 -18.73
C ILE A 325 6.78 -1.55 -19.51
N SER A 326 6.95 -2.86 -19.65
CA SER A 326 8.03 -3.43 -20.44
C SER A 326 7.60 -4.56 -21.36
N THR A 327 8.32 -4.73 -22.46
CA THR A 327 8.14 -5.83 -23.42
C THR A 327 8.78 -7.12 -22.90
N ASP A 328 8.49 -8.23 -23.58
CA ASP A 328 9.13 -9.54 -23.36
C ASP A 328 10.66 -9.52 -23.56
N ALA A 329 11.16 -8.59 -24.39
CA ALA A 329 12.60 -8.36 -24.57
C ALA A 329 13.21 -7.46 -23.48
N GLY A 330 12.44 -7.01 -22.48
CA GLY A 330 12.91 -6.14 -21.39
C GLY A 330 13.01 -4.66 -21.78
N VAL A 331 12.48 -4.25 -22.93
CA VAL A 331 12.44 -2.84 -23.32
C VAL A 331 11.37 -2.11 -22.51
N ASN A 332 11.77 -1.08 -21.77
CA ASN A 332 10.84 -0.23 -21.02
C ASN A 332 10.18 0.79 -21.96
N LEU A 333 8.86 0.73 -22.09
CA LEU A 333 8.07 1.59 -22.99
C LEU A 333 7.92 3.04 -22.46
N LEU A 334 8.27 3.28 -21.20
CA LEU A 334 8.33 4.61 -20.57
C LEU A 334 9.77 5.15 -20.51
N SER A 335 10.73 4.54 -21.24
CA SER A 335 12.08 5.08 -21.35
C SER A 335 12.13 6.16 -22.43
N PRO A 336 12.46 7.43 -22.09
CA PRO A 336 12.49 8.53 -23.05
C PRO A 336 13.62 8.38 -24.07
N GLY A 337 14.71 7.68 -23.73
CA GLY A 337 15.92 7.64 -24.52
C GLY A 337 16.69 8.98 -24.48
N ASP A 338 17.68 9.13 -25.38
CA ASP A 338 18.52 10.32 -25.45
C ASP A 338 17.80 11.53 -26.13
N THR A 339 16.80 11.27 -26.93
CA THR A 339 16.01 12.28 -27.66
C THR A 339 14.50 12.05 -27.42
N PRO A 340 13.97 12.42 -26.23
CA PRO A 340 12.57 12.14 -25.87
C PRO A 340 11.53 12.69 -26.85
N HIS A 341 11.80 13.85 -27.46
CA HIS A 341 10.93 14.54 -28.41
C HIS A 341 10.82 13.83 -29.77
N GLU A 342 11.79 12.95 -30.11
CA GLU A 342 11.79 12.14 -31.34
C GLU A 342 11.27 10.72 -31.10
N ASN A 343 11.14 10.30 -29.83
CA ASN A 343 10.72 8.95 -29.44
C ASN A 343 9.19 8.83 -29.44
N ALA A 344 8.61 8.62 -30.61
CA ALA A 344 7.17 8.50 -30.77
C ALA A 344 6.54 7.40 -29.91
N GLN A 345 7.22 6.25 -29.73
CA GLN A 345 6.74 5.17 -28.88
C GLN A 345 6.63 5.63 -27.43
N PHE A 346 7.68 6.24 -26.89
CA PHE A 346 7.66 6.80 -25.54
C PHE A 346 6.53 7.82 -25.37
N LEU A 347 6.40 8.79 -26.30
CA LEU A 347 5.38 9.83 -26.22
C LEU A 347 3.96 9.27 -26.22
N VAL A 348 3.67 8.22 -27.00
CA VAL A 348 2.36 7.55 -27.02
C VAL A 348 2.05 6.94 -25.67
N PHE A 349 2.97 6.18 -25.07
CA PHE A 349 2.75 5.56 -23.78
C PHE A 349 2.71 6.58 -22.63
N LEU A 350 3.52 7.64 -22.70
CA LEU A 350 3.46 8.76 -21.77
C LEU A 350 2.08 9.43 -21.80
N CYS A 351 1.60 9.78 -22.98
CA CYS A 351 0.28 10.42 -23.17
C CYS A 351 -0.87 9.50 -22.73
N ALA A 352 -0.76 8.19 -22.98
CA ALA A 352 -1.76 7.22 -22.51
C ALA A 352 -1.85 7.17 -20.98
N VAL A 353 -0.74 7.28 -20.27
CA VAL A 353 -0.73 7.35 -18.81
C VAL A 353 -1.31 8.68 -18.33
N ILE A 354 -0.93 9.82 -18.91
CA ILE A 354 -1.46 11.14 -18.54
C ILE A 354 -2.98 11.17 -18.71
N GLN A 355 -3.49 10.71 -19.86
CA GLN A 355 -4.93 10.61 -20.10
C GLN A 355 -5.62 9.71 -19.09
N ALA A 356 -5.07 8.52 -18.84
CA ALA A 356 -5.62 7.55 -17.88
C ALA A 356 -5.73 8.14 -16.47
N VAL A 357 -4.70 8.86 -16.02
CA VAL A 357 -4.69 9.50 -14.71
C VAL A 357 -5.71 10.63 -14.63
N ASP A 358 -5.85 11.43 -15.69
CA ASP A 358 -6.82 12.53 -15.73
C ASP A 358 -8.27 12.02 -15.79
N ASP A 359 -8.56 11.08 -16.69
CA ASP A 359 -9.92 10.58 -16.88
C ASP A 359 -10.41 9.74 -15.67
N TYR A 360 -9.49 9.06 -14.96
CA TYR A 360 -9.81 8.13 -13.86
C TYR A 360 -9.14 8.49 -12.53
N GLN A 361 -8.93 9.80 -12.26
CA GLN A 361 -8.37 10.29 -11.01
C GLN A 361 -9.17 9.84 -9.78
N ASP A 362 -10.50 9.70 -9.92
CA ASP A 362 -11.41 9.21 -8.90
C ASP A 362 -11.12 7.73 -8.54
N LEU A 363 -10.87 6.86 -9.53
CA LEU A 363 -10.49 5.46 -9.29
C LEU A 363 -9.11 5.34 -8.64
N LEU A 364 -8.14 6.16 -9.07
CA LEU A 364 -6.81 6.17 -8.46
C LEU A 364 -6.89 6.62 -7.00
N ARG A 365 -7.65 7.68 -6.69
CA ARG A 365 -7.85 8.12 -5.31
C ARG A 365 -8.60 7.06 -4.48
N MET A 366 -9.64 6.45 -5.04
CA MET A 366 -10.39 5.36 -4.40
C MET A 366 -9.49 4.16 -4.10
N SER A 367 -8.55 3.84 -4.99
CA SER A 367 -7.66 2.68 -4.84
C SER A 367 -6.76 2.71 -3.61
N VAL A 368 -6.59 3.87 -3.00
CA VAL A 368 -5.77 4.11 -1.80
C VAL A 368 -6.61 4.55 -0.60
N ALA A 369 -7.94 4.50 -0.71
CA ALA A 369 -8.86 4.96 0.33
C ALA A 369 -8.97 3.93 1.46
N THR A 370 -8.52 4.32 2.65
CA THR A 370 -8.66 3.59 3.92
C THR A 370 -8.72 4.59 5.07
N ALA A 371 -9.31 4.17 6.20
CA ALA A 371 -9.36 5.00 7.40
C ALA A 371 -7.96 5.49 7.83
N GLY A 372 -6.95 4.60 7.79
CA GLY A 372 -5.57 4.94 8.12
C GLY A 372 -4.98 5.99 7.17
N ASN A 373 -5.19 5.82 5.88
CA ASN A 373 -4.62 6.72 4.87
C ASN A 373 -5.30 8.09 4.82
N ASP A 374 -6.57 8.18 5.23
CA ASP A 374 -7.28 9.46 5.39
C ASP A 374 -6.61 10.35 6.46
N HIS A 375 -5.95 9.76 7.47
CA HIS A 375 -5.15 10.47 8.47
C HIS A 375 -3.77 10.92 7.97
N ARG A 376 -3.25 10.28 6.92
CA ARG A 376 -1.91 10.53 6.39
C ARG A 376 -1.88 11.60 5.29
N LEU A 377 -2.82 11.53 4.32
CA LEU A 377 -2.79 12.37 3.12
C LEU A 377 -2.90 13.86 3.41
N GLY A 378 -2.12 14.65 2.67
CA GLY A 378 -2.19 16.11 2.64
C GLY A 378 -1.19 16.86 3.53
N ALA A 379 -0.26 16.18 4.20
CA ALA A 379 0.80 16.80 5.00
C ALA A 379 2.00 15.85 5.22
N ASN A 380 3.16 16.41 5.59
CA ASN A 380 4.33 15.66 6.03
C ASN A 380 4.75 14.60 5.00
N GLU A 381 5.10 15.01 3.79
CA GLU A 381 5.53 14.19 2.65
C GLU A 381 4.44 13.28 2.04
N ALA A 382 3.24 13.22 2.60
CA ALA A 382 2.12 12.55 1.99
C ALA A 382 1.40 13.50 1.00
N PRO A 383 1.15 13.06 -0.25
CA PRO A 383 0.54 13.94 -1.25
C PRO A 383 -0.89 14.35 -0.86
N PRO A 384 -1.40 15.47 -1.42
CA PRO A 384 -2.78 15.88 -1.21
C PRO A 384 -3.77 14.92 -1.90
N ALA A 385 -5.05 15.03 -1.53
CA ALA A 385 -6.12 14.21 -2.11
C ALA A 385 -6.38 14.52 -3.60
N VAL A 386 -5.99 15.70 -4.08
CA VAL A 386 -6.07 16.05 -5.51
C VAL A 386 -4.98 15.31 -6.28
N VAL A 387 -5.39 14.49 -7.23
CA VAL A 387 -4.44 13.76 -8.09
C VAL A 387 -3.93 14.71 -9.17
N SER A 388 -2.61 14.88 -9.25
CA SER A 388 -1.91 15.61 -10.31
C SER A 388 -0.68 14.85 -10.76
N VAL A 389 -0.18 15.15 -11.97
CA VAL A 389 0.97 14.51 -12.59
C VAL A 389 2.15 15.48 -12.63
N PHE A 390 3.27 15.08 -12.08
CA PHE A 390 4.54 15.78 -12.22
C PHE A 390 5.35 15.18 -13.37
N LEU A 391 5.85 16.01 -14.28
CA LEU A 391 6.65 15.59 -15.43
C LEU A 391 8.05 16.21 -15.45
N GLY A 392 8.25 17.32 -14.75
CA GLY A 392 9.44 18.15 -14.83
C GLY A 392 9.44 19.07 -16.05
N ASP A 393 10.43 19.97 -16.11
CA ASP A 393 10.45 21.07 -17.07
C ASP A 393 10.66 20.59 -18.52
N GLU A 394 11.52 19.59 -18.75
CA GLU A 394 11.84 19.12 -20.09
C GLU A 394 10.66 18.47 -20.80
N LEU A 395 10.01 17.49 -20.15
CA LEU A 395 8.85 16.82 -20.74
C LEU A 395 7.66 17.76 -20.88
N THR A 396 7.47 18.70 -19.96
CA THR A 396 6.45 19.73 -20.09
C THR A 396 6.69 20.60 -21.31
N ALA A 397 7.92 21.06 -21.53
CA ALA A 397 8.28 21.86 -22.71
C ALA A 397 8.13 21.07 -24.03
N ILE A 398 8.45 19.77 -24.04
CA ILE A 398 8.21 18.90 -25.20
C ILE A 398 6.72 18.80 -25.51
N LEU A 399 5.88 18.57 -24.50
CA LEU A 399 4.43 18.47 -24.70
C LEU A 399 3.82 19.80 -25.15
N GLU A 400 4.30 20.94 -24.64
CA GLU A 400 3.91 22.28 -25.11
C GLU A 400 4.31 22.54 -26.56
N ALA A 401 5.51 22.12 -26.98
CA ALA A 401 5.95 22.23 -28.35
C ALA A 401 5.07 21.39 -29.30
N ILE A 402 4.69 20.18 -28.89
CA ILE A 402 3.73 19.32 -29.64
C ILE A 402 2.36 19.98 -29.70
N GLU A 403 1.85 20.54 -28.61
CA GLU A 403 0.56 21.22 -28.58
C GLU A 403 0.49 22.40 -29.55
N THR A 404 1.54 23.23 -29.57
CA THR A 404 1.61 24.45 -30.36
C THR A 404 2.14 24.24 -31.79
N ASP A 405 2.56 23.02 -32.13
CA ASP A 405 3.17 22.66 -33.42
C ASP A 405 4.43 23.48 -33.68
N THR A 406 5.26 23.66 -32.67
CA THR A 406 6.51 24.41 -32.75
C THR A 406 7.70 23.49 -32.57
N PRO A 407 8.85 23.76 -33.23
CA PRO A 407 10.05 22.96 -33.01
C PRO A 407 10.52 23.04 -31.55
N TYR A 408 10.82 21.89 -30.95
CA TYR A 408 11.47 21.84 -29.65
C TYR A 408 12.96 22.17 -29.78
N ALA A 409 13.42 23.20 -29.07
CA ALA A 409 14.79 23.71 -29.21
C ALA A 409 15.85 22.92 -28.39
N GLY A 410 15.42 21.94 -27.61
CA GLY A 410 16.30 21.19 -26.68
C GLY A 410 16.66 21.98 -25.41
N VAL A 411 17.00 21.27 -24.36
CA VAL A 411 17.64 21.80 -23.16
C VAL A 411 19.07 21.25 -23.11
N GLU A 412 20.09 22.11 -23.12
CA GLU A 412 21.48 21.63 -23.01
C GLU A 412 21.68 20.97 -21.62
N PRO A 413 22.26 19.77 -21.58
CA PRO A 413 22.56 19.11 -20.30
C PRO A 413 23.50 19.97 -19.46
N THR A 414 23.03 20.48 -18.36
CA THR A 414 23.83 21.27 -17.42
C THR A 414 24.70 20.34 -16.59
N GLN A 415 26.03 20.50 -16.65
CA GLN A 415 26.94 19.79 -15.76
C GLN A 415 26.96 20.42 -14.37
N MET A 416 26.76 19.59 -13.35
CA MET A 416 26.94 19.98 -11.96
C MET A 416 28.45 20.16 -11.65
N LYS A 417 28.79 21.38 -11.22
CA LYS A 417 30.15 21.76 -10.77
C LYS A 417 30.06 22.12 -9.29
N LEU A 418 30.56 21.26 -8.43
CA LEU A 418 30.53 21.48 -6.98
C LEU A 418 31.62 22.45 -6.48
N GLY A 419 32.42 23.02 -7.40
CA GLY A 419 33.45 24.03 -7.06
C GLY A 419 34.72 23.49 -6.42
N VAL A 420 34.85 22.17 -6.26
CA VAL A 420 36.02 21.49 -5.68
C VAL A 420 36.70 20.65 -6.76
N HIS A 421 38.02 20.84 -6.95
CA HIS A 421 38.77 20.17 -8.02
C HIS A 421 38.85 18.65 -7.91
N THR A 422 38.76 18.10 -6.70
CA THR A 422 38.84 16.66 -6.43
C THR A 422 37.48 15.93 -6.58
N LEU A 423 36.37 16.65 -6.69
CA LEU A 423 35.07 16.05 -6.86
C LEU A 423 34.73 15.81 -8.34
N PRO A 424 34.17 14.65 -8.69
CA PRO A 424 33.77 14.36 -10.06
C PRO A 424 32.70 15.33 -10.56
N ARG A 425 32.74 15.63 -11.85
CA ARG A 425 31.63 16.31 -12.54
C ARG A 425 30.67 15.27 -13.04
N PHE A 426 29.38 15.53 -12.90
CA PHE A 426 28.32 14.66 -13.38
C PHE A 426 27.21 15.50 -14.03
N PRO A 427 26.47 14.92 -14.99
CA PRO A 427 25.32 15.62 -15.58
C PRO A 427 24.27 15.84 -14.50
N ARG A 428 23.60 17.00 -14.56
CA ARG A 428 22.40 17.26 -13.77
C ARG A 428 21.24 16.49 -14.41
N ASP A 429 20.47 15.73 -13.62
CA ASP A 429 19.24 15.15 -14.11
C ASP A 429 18.27 16.25 -14.55
N ALA A 430 17.60 16.02 -15.67
CA ALA A 430 16.64 16.97 -16.22
C ALA A 430 15.35 17.05 -15.37
N THR A 431 15.09 16.05 -14.53
CA THR A 431 13.92 15.98 -13.64
C THR A 431 14.37 15.89 -12.19
N ASP A 432 13.82 16.77 -11.33
CA ASP A 432 13.89 16.61 -9.88
C ASP A 432 12.66 15.81 -9.40
N ARG A 433 12.77 15.19 -8.21
CA ARG A 433 11.63 14.52 -7.57
C ARG A 433 10.75 15.56 -6.87
N ASN A 434 9.50 15.68 -7.28
CA ASN A 434 8.54 16.51 -6.55
C ASN A 434 7.91 15.69 -5.43
N ARG A 435 8.38 15.89 -4.19
CA ARG A 435 7.90 15.16 -3.00
C ARG A 435 6.42 15.39 -2.68
N THR A 436 5.81 16.45 -3.21
CA THR A 436 4.41 16.79 -2.97
C THR A 436 3.47 16.28 -4.06
N SER A 437 4.01 15.75 -5.17
CA SER A 437 3.18 15.23 -6.26
C SER A 437 2.65 13.84 -5.95
N PRO A 438 1.34 13.60 -6.13
CA PRO A 438 0.76 12.28 -5.95
C PRO A 438 1.16 11.27 -7.02
N PHE A 439 1.48 11.72 -8.23
CA PHE A 439 1.86 10.90 -9.36
C PHE A 439 2.98 11.57 -10.16
N ALA A 440 4.21 11.06 -10.04
CA ALA A 440 5.40 11.70 -10.57
C ALA A 440 6.12 10.81 -11.60
N PHE A 441 6.52 11.40 -12.75
CA PHE A 441 7.43 10.75 -13.68
C PHE A 441 8.87 10.90 -13.19
N THR A 442 9.59 9.78 -13.02
CA THR A 442 10.93 9.74 -12.45
C THR A 442 11.92 9.07 -13.42
N GLY A 443 12.02 9.62 -14.63
CA GLY A 443 12.99 9.24 -15.65
C GLY A 443 12.56 8.11 -16.59
N ASN A 444 12.02 7.01 -16.10
CA ASN A 444 11.55 5.89 -16.93
C ASN A 444 10.38 5.11 -16.30
N LYS A 445 9.73 5.70 -15.31
CA LYS A 445 8.62 5.12 -14.57
C LYS A 445 7.77 6.22 -13.95
N PHE A 446 6.57 5.87 -13.55
CA PHE A 446 5.75 6.73 -12.71
C PHE A 446 5.76 6.22 -11.27
N GLU A 447 5.89 7.15 -10.34
CA GLU A 447 5.84 6.91 -8.90
C GLU A 447 4.48 7.37 -8.37
N PHE A 448 3.62 6.42 -8.00
CA PHE A 448 2.34 6.71 -7.36
C PHE A 448 2.53 6.71 -5.84
N ARG A 449 2.47 7.90 -5.22
CA ARG A 449 2.91 8.17 -3.85
C ARG A 449 1.79 8.13 -2.81
N MET A 450 0.55 7.91 -3.22
CA MET A 450 -0.62 7.99 -2.33
C MET A 450 -0.90 6.71 -1.52
N LEU A 451 -0.27 5.58 -1.83
CA LEU A 451 -0.54 4.32 -1.14
C LEU A 451 -0.13 4.38 0.33
N GLY A 452 -0.98 3.87 1.21
CA GLY A 452 -0.67 3.71 2.62
C GLY A 452 0.24 2.53 2.91
N SER A 453 0.96 2.57 4.03
CA SER A 453 1.91 1.53 4.43
C SER A 453 1.27 0.15 4.58
N SER A 454 0.04 0.07 5.11
CA SER A 454 -0.69 -1.20 5.26
C SER A 454 -1.37 -1.69 3.98
N ASN A 455 -1.49 -0.84 2.95
CA ASN A 455 -2.27 -1.17 1.75
C ASN A 455 -1.58 -2.27 0.93
N SER A 456 -2.39 -3.18 0.36
CA SER A 456 -1.92 -3.98 -0.77
C SER A 456 -1.76 -3.11 -2.00
N ILE A 457 -0.66 -3.27 -2.72
CA ILE A 457 -0.46 -2.55 -3.99
C ILE A 457 -1.36 -3.05 -5.13
N ALA A 458 -2.05 -4.17 -4.94
CA ALA A 458 -2.93 -4.76 -5.97
C ALA A 458 -4.00 -3.79 -6.45
N CYS A 459 -4.70 -3.10 -5.53
CA CYS A 459 -5.82 -2.23 -5.88
C CYS A 459 -5.38 -1.07 -6.78
N SER A 460 -4.33 -0.36 -6.39
CA SER A 460 -3.80 0.76 -7.17
C SER A 460 -3.29 0.33 -8.54
N ASN A 461 -2.58 -0.80 -8.60
CA ASN A 461 -2.08 -1.32 -9.86
C ASN A 461 -3.19 -1.82 -10.79
N MET A 462 -4.24 -2.47 -10.27
CA MET A 462 -5.36 -2.90 -11.13
C MET A 462 -6.14 -1.72 -11.70
N MET A 463 -6.33 -0.64 -10.94
CA MET A 463 -7.01 0.56 -11.43
C MET A 463 -6.16 1.28 -12.47
N LEU A 464 -4.86 1.49 -12.20
CA LEU A 464 -3.94 2.13 -13.13
C LEU A 464 -3.79 1.33 -14.43
N ASN A 465 -3.56 0.01 -14.33
CA ASN A 465 -3.46 -0.86 -15.50
C ASN A 465 -4.71 -0.80 -16.40
N THR A 466 -5.89 -0.80 -15.78
CA THR A 466 -7.16 -0.80 -16.53
C THR A 466 -7.42 0.55 -17.18
N ALA A 467 -7.14 1.65 -16.48
CA ALA A 467 -7.27 3.00 -17.04
C ALA A 467 -6.31 3.22 -18.21
N VAL A 468 -5.05 2.79 -18.09
CA VAL A 468 -4.07 2.86 -19.19
C VAL A 468 -4.47 1.95 -20.36
N ALA A 469 -5.04 0.77 -20.08
CA ALA A 469 -5.57 -0.11 -21.11
C ALA A 469 -6.69 0.55 -21.92
N GLU A 470 -7.57 1.34 -21.29
CA GLU A 470 -8.61 2.08 -22.03
C GLU A 470 -8.03 3.16 -22.91
N SER A 471 -7.10 3.99 -22.41
CA SER A 471 -6.42 4.99 -23.24
C SER A 471 -5.72 4.35 -24.45
N LEU A 472 -4.99 3.25 -24.24
CA LEU A 472 -4.32 2.52 -25.31
C LEU A 472 -5.33 1.89 -26.30
N LYS A 473 -6.51 1.45 -25.83
CA LYS A 473 -7.58 0.95 -26.69
C LYS A 473 -8.12 2.05 -27.59
N GLU A 474 -8.42 3.23 -27.04
CA GLU A 474 -8.85 4.39 -27.81
C GLU A 474 -7.82 4.77 -28.88
N TYR A 475 -6.53 4.75 -28.52
CA TYR A 475 -5.45 5.04 -29.48
C TYR A 475 -5.38 3.99 -30.59
N ALA A 476 -5.45 2.71 -30.24
CA ALA A 476 -5.46 1.64 -31.22
C ALA A 476 -6.67 1.73 -32.16
N ASP A 477 -7.88 1.97 -31.62
CA ASP A 477 -9.10 2.09 -32.39
C ASP A 477 -9.00 3.26 -33.40
N ARG A 478 -8.43 4.41 -33.03
CA ARG A 478 -8.19 5.55 -33.91
C ARG A 478 -7.15 5.28 -35.01
N LEU A 479 -6.03 4.66 -34.62
CA LEU A 479 -4.95 4.33 -35.56
C LEU A 479 -5.37 3.23 -36.55
N GLU A 480 -6.22 2.29 -36.18
CA GLU A 480 -6.82 1.30 -37.07
C GLU A 480 -7.74 1.96 -38.12
N GLN A 481 -8.48 2.99 -37.73
CA GLN A 481 -9.37 3.75 -38.63
C GLN A 481 -8.62 4.66 -39.62
N ALA A 482 -7.39 5.08 -39.28
CA ALA A 482 -6.60 6.01 -40.09
C ALA A 482 -6.02 5.37 -41.37
N GLY A 483 -6.05 4.06 -41.51
CA GLY A 483 -5.59 3.37 -42.74
C GLY A 483 -4.09 3.56 -43.00
N GLU A 484 -3.71 4.21 -44.11
CA GLU A 484 -2.30 4.43 -44.48
C GLU A 484 -1.68 5.66 -43.82
N ASP A 485 -2.46 6.65 -43.37
CA ASP A 485 -1.99 7.91 -42.78
C ASP A 485 -1.71 7.81 -41.25
N LYS A 486 -1.20 6.68 -40.82
CA LYS A 486 -0.99 6.39 -39.35
C LYS A 486 -0.07 7.38 -38.66
N ASN A 487 0.99 7.86 -39.35
CA ASN A 487 1.94 8.79 -38.72
C ASN A 487 1.29 10.15 -38.46
N GLN A 488 0.50 10.67 -39.40
CA GLN A 488 -0.24 11.91 -39.15
C GLN A 488 -1.31 11.74 -38.12
N ALA A 489 -2.05 10.62 -38.16
CA ALA A 489 -3.06 10.29 -37.14
C ALA A 489 -2.46 10.16 -35.71
N LEU A 490 -1.24 9.62 -35.62
CA LEU A 490 -0.51 9.52 -34.35
C LEU A 490 -0.11 10.91 -33.83
N HIS A 491 0.42 11.78 -34.69
CA HIS A 491 0.77 13.14 -34.31
C HIS A 491 -0.46 13.93 -33.83
N ASP A 492 -1.55 13.87 -34.61
CA ASP A 492 -2.81 14.55 -34.26
C ASP A 492 -3.42 13.99 -32.96
N LEU A 493 -3.33 12.68 -32.75
CA LEU A 493 -3.76 12.03 -31.53
C LEU A 493 -2.99 12.56 -30.31
N ILE A 494 -1.66 12.54 -30.34
CA ILE A 494 -0.82 13.02 -29.22
C ILE A 494 -1.13 14.49 -28.94
N ARG A 495 -1.23 15.32 -29.98
CA ARG A 495 -1.55 16.74 -29.84
C ARG A 495 -2.91 16.99 -29.19
N GLU A 496 -3.94 16.24 -29.59
CA GLU A 496 -5.28 16.34 -29.00
C GLU A 496 -5.27 15.90 -27.53
N VAL A 497 -4.61 14.78 -27.23
CA VAL A 497 -4.49 14.26 -25.86
C VAL A 497 -3.80 15.27 -24.95
N VAL A 498 -2.69 15.86 -25.40
CA VAL A 498 -1.99 16.89 -24.63
C VAL A 498 -2.92 18.08 -24.36
N ARG A 499 -3.61 18.60 -25.37
CA ARG A 499 -4.55 19.73 -25.20
C ARG A 499 -5.65 19.46 -24.19
N LYS A 500 -6.20 18.25 -24.22
CA LYS A 500 -7.33 17.87 -23.36
C LYS A 500 -6.90 17.59 -21.93
N HIS A 501 -5.76 16.92 -21.74
CA HIS A 501 -5.36 16.36 -20.46
C HIS A 501 -4.22 17.10 -19.75
N LYS A 502 -3.65 18.16 -20.35
CA LYS A 502 -2.61 18.99 -19.69
C LYS A 502 -3.09 19.61 -18.37
N ARG A 503 -4.39 19.70 -18.14
CA ARG A 503 -4.97 20.24 -16.89
C ARG A 503 -4.51 19.49 -15.64
N ILE A 504 -4.13 18.20 -15.74
CA ILE A 504 -3.66 17.40 -14.62
C ILE A 504 -2.16 17.57 -14.35
N ILE A 505 -1.40 18.15 -15.31
CA ILE A 505 0.05 18.33 -15.18
C ILE A 505 0.32 19.52 -14.25
N PHE A 506 1.09 19.26 -13.17
CA PHE A 506 1.50 20.25 -12.22
C PHE A 506 2.90 19.97 -11.67
N ASN A 507 3.82 20.90 -11.87
CA ASN A 507 5.22 20.79 -11.45
C ASN A 507 5.54 21.56 -10.17
N GLY A 508 4.55 22.23 -9.57
CA GLY A 508 4.71 23.09 -8.39
C GLY A 508 4.53 22.35 -7.06
N ASN A 509 4.37 23.15 -5.98
CA ASN A 509 4.15 22.63 -4.63
C ASN A 509 2.68 22.19 -4.44
N GLY A 510 2.45 20.87 -4.36
CA GLY A 510 1.11 20.29 -4.17
C GLY A 510 0.43 20.62 -2.84
N TYR A 511 1.16 21.11 -1.85
CA TYR A 511 0.59 21.53 -0.53
C TYR A 511 0.07 22.95 -0.53
N ASP A 512 0.32 23.75 -1.59
CA ASP A 512 -0.14 25.13 -1.64
C ASP A 512 -1.68 25.16 -1.75
N GLU A 513 -2.32 25.88 -0.85
CA GLU A 513 -3.77 26.08 -0.91
C GLU A 513 -4.20 26.82 -2.20
N ALA A 514 -3.33 27.63 -2.79
CA ALA A 514 -3.59 28.26 -4.07
C ALA A 514 -3.68 27.20 -5.17
N TRP A 515 -2.80 26.19 -5.15
CA TRP A 515 -2.88 25.05 -6.06
C TRP A 515 -4.19 24.28 -5.88
N ILE A 516 -4.58 23.95 -4.64
CA ILE A 516 -5.82 23.20 -4.38
C ILE A 516 -7.04 23.96 -4.93
N ARG A 517 -7.06 25.28 -4.78
CA ARG A 517 -8.14 26.12 -5.37
C ARG A 517 -8.10 26.11 -6.90
N GLU A 518 -6.94 26.36 -7.50
CA GLU A 518 -6.75 26.31 -8.96
C GLU A 518 -7.19 24.94 -9.51
N ALA A 519 -6.68 23.84 -8.93
CA ALA A 519 -6.98 22.50 -9.34
C ALA A 519 -8.48 22.19 -9.36
N THR A 520 -9.19 22.60 -8.30
CA THR A 520 -10.62 22.28 -8.14
C THR A 520 -11.55 23.26 -8.86
N GLN A 521 -11.26 24.57 -8.84
CA GLN A 521 -12.16 25.59 -9.35
C GLN A 521 -11.91 25.95 -10.81
N GLU A 522 -10.64 25.91 -11.26
CA GLU A 522 -10.27 26.32 -12.61
C GLU A 522 -10.00 25.13 -13.53
N ARG A 523 -9.31 24.10 -13.02
CA ARG A 523 -8.94 22.91 -13.81
C ARG A 523 -9.96 21.78 -13.73
N GLY A 524 -10.94 21.85 -12.79
CA GLY A 524 -11.99 20.85 -12.61
C GLY A 524 -11.46 19.47 -12.15
N LEU A 525 -10.34 19.46 -11.41
CA LEU A 525 -9.82 18.25 -10.77
C LEU A 525 -10.59 17.93 -9.49
N LEU A 526 -10.62 16.64 -9.12
CA LEU A 526 -11.36 16.19 -7.95
C LEU A 526 -10.52 16.31 -6.67
N ASN A 527 -11.19 16.66 -5.57
CA ASN A 527 -10.60 16.68 -4.23
C ASN A 527 -11.41 15.76 -3.30
N LEU A 528 -11.23 14.47 -3.46
CA LEU A 528 -11.91 13.42 -2.68
C LEU A 528 -11.10 13.15 -1.41
N ARG A 529 -11.45 13.81 -0.32
CA ARG A 529 -10.60 13.86 0.90
C ARG A 529 -10.68 12.60 1.75
N THR A 530 -11.86 11.97 1.83
CA THR A 530 -12.12 10.87 2.76
C THR A 530 -12.53 9.59 2.03
N THR A 531 -12.40 8.47 2.68
CA THR A 531 -12.80 7.17 2.16
C THR A 531 -14.29 7.13 1.77
N PRO A 532 -15.24 7.65 2.58
CA PRO A 532 -16.64 7.75 2.17
C PRO A 532 -16.90 8.59 0.92
N ASP A 533 -16.04 9.60 0.64
CA ASP A 533 -16.14 10.40 -0.59
C ASP A 533 -15.65 9.64 -1.83
N CYS A 534 -14.65 8.77 -1.65
CA CYS A 534 -13.94 8.10 -2.75
C CYS A 534 -14.62 6.81 -3.19
N VAL A 535 -14.98 5.96 -2.24
CA VAL A 535 -15.40 4.57 -2.52
C VAL A 535 -16.64 4.47 -3.40
N PRO A 536 -17.67 5.32 -3.24
CA PRO A 536 -18.82 5.31 -4.12
C PRO A 536 -18.51 5.57 -5.60
N CYS A 537 -17.38 6.22 -5.91
CA CYS A 537 -16.94 6.46 -7.30
C CYS A 537 -16.71 5.15 -8.08
N LEU A 538 -16.43 4.05 -7.38
CA LEU A 538 -16.30 2.72 -8.00
C LEU A 538 -17.53 2.31 -8.80
N LEU A 539 -18.71 2.76 -8.37
CA LEU A 539 -20.00 2.43 -8.99
C LEU A 539 -20.50 3.50 -9.98
N ASN A 540 -19.75 4.57 -10.24
CA ASN A 540 -20.10 5.53 -11.27
C ASN A 540 -20.18 4.84 -12.64
N GLU A 541 -21.07 5.30 -13.51
CA GLU A 541 -21.30 4.71 -14.83
C GLU A 541 -20.01 4.59 -15.65
N LYS A 542 -19.19 5.65 -15.70
CA LYS A 542 -17.90 5.69 -16.38
C LYS A 542 -16.96 4.58 -15.86
N ASN A 543 -16.82 4.46 -14.54
CA ASN A 543 -15.90 3.53 -13.91
C ASN A 543 -16.39 2.08 -14.02
N THR A 544 -17.70 1.87 -13.89
CA THR A 544 -18.32 0.56 -14.11
C THR A 544 -18.13 0.12 -15.56
N ALA A 545 -18.34 1.01 -16.54
CA ALA A 545 -18.12 0.71 -17.96
C ALA A 545 -16.67 0.34 -18.26
N LEU A 546 -15.69 1.08 -17.69
CA LEU A 546 -14.27 0.77 -17.78
C LEU A 546 -13.97 -0.65 -17.30
N LEU A 547 -14.29 -0.91 -16.04
CA LEU A 547 -13.88 -2.12 -15.33
C LEU A 547 -14.58 -3.38 -15.86
N THR A 548 -15.84 -3.26 -16.27
CA THR A 548 -16.60 -4.36 -16.90
C THR A 548 -16.24 -4.55 -18.36
N GLY A 549 -16.01 -3.47 -19.10
CA GLY A 549 -15.60 -3.50 -20.52
C GLY A 549 -14.29 -4.25 -20.73
N HIS A 550 -13.32 -4.05 -19.83
CA HIS A 550 -12.04 -4.79 -19.80
C HIS A 550 -12.13 -6.14 -19.08
N LYS A 551 -13.30 -6.53 -18.56
CA LYS A 551 -13.53 -7.78 -17.84
C LYS A 551 -12.65 -7.93 -16.59
N VAL A 552 -12.27 -6.83 -15.97
CA VAL A 552 -11.52 -6.84 -14.72
C VAL A 552 -12.46 -7.20 -13.57
N PHE A 553 -13.67 -6.66 -13.58
CA PHE A 553 -14.73 -6.98 -12.62
C PHE A 553 -16.06 -7.23 -13.33
N SER A 554 -16.89 -8.06 -12.71
CA SER A 554 -18.31 -8.08 -12.98
C SER A 554 -19.04 -6.97 -12.21
N PRO A 555 -20.26 -6.57 -12.61
CA PRO A 555 -21.04 -5.59 -11.84
C PRO A 555 -21.31 -6.03 -10.39
N ALA A 556 -21.45 -7.34 -10.15
CA ALA A 556 -21.64 -7.90 -8.82
C ALA A 556 -20.38 -7.76 -7.97
N GLU A 557 -19.21 -8.07 -8.54
CA GLU A 557 -17.90 -7.89 -7.86
C GLU A 557 -17.65 -6.42 -7.50
N LEU A 558 -18.03 -5.45 -8.34
CA LEU A 558 -17.88 -4.02 -8.05
C LEU A 558 -18.75 -3.58 -6.86
N ARG A 559 -20.03 -3.96 -6.84
CA ARG A 559 -20.92 -3.64 -5.71
C ARG A 559 -20.40 -4.23 -4.41
N SER A 560 -20.01 -5.49 -4.44
CA SER A 560 -19.43 -6.17 -3.28
C SER A 560 -18.21 -5.44 -2.72
N ARG A 561 -17.28 -5.02 -3.59
CA ARG A 561 -16.07 -4.32 -3.14
C ARG A 561 -16.37 -2.95 -2.56
N CYS A 562 -17.30 -2.20 -3.15
CA CYS A 562 -17.75 -0.93 -2.61
C CYS A 562 -18.30 -1.11 -1.19
N GLU A 563 -19.17 -2.09 -0.98
CA GLU A 563 -19.74 -2.41 0.32
C GLU A 563 -18.68 -2.82 1.34
N ILE A 564 -17.77 -3.76 0.98
CA ILE A 564 -16.71 -4.22 1.88
C ILE A 564 -15.76 -3.08 2.28
N MET A 565 -15.43 -2.18 1.37
CA MET A 565 -14.54 -1.06 1.67
C MET A 565 -15.18 -0.07 2.65
N LEU A 566 -16.45 0.27 2.47
CA LEU A 566 -17.19 1.14 3.38
C LEU A 566 -17.43 0.49 4.75
N GLU A 567 -17.79 -0.80 4.77
CA GLU A 567 -17.91 -1.56 6.02
C GLU A 567 -16.55 -1.61 6.77
N SER A 568 -15.46 -1.87 6.06
CA SER A 568 -14.12 -1.92 6.66
C SER A 568 -13.74 -0.58 7.27
N TYR A 569 -14.06 0.53 6.60
CA TYR A 569 -13.86 1.88 7.12
C TYR A 569 -14.65 2.09 8.43
N THR A 570 -15.96 1.80 8.40
CA THR A 570 -16.84 1.92 9.57
C THR A 570 -16.35 1.07 10.74
N LYS A 571 -16.03 -0.19 10.48
CA LYS A 571 -15.56 -1.14 11.51
C LYS A 571 -14.21 -0.70 12.12
N THR A 572 -13.28 -0.22 11.30
CA THR A 572 -11.97 0.26 11.77
C THR A 572 -12.14 1.43 12.72
N VAL A 573 -12.85 2.47 12.32
CA VAL A 573 -13.06 3.65 13.18
C VAL A 573 -13.90 3.32 14.41
N SER A 574 -14.88 2.38 14.29
CA SER A 574 -15.64 1.90 15.45
C SER A 574 -14.75 1.22 16.50
N ILE A 575 -13.79 0.38 16.07
CA ILE A 575 -12.81 -0.23 16.98
C ILE A 575 -11.96 0.84 17.66
N GLU A 576 -11.52 1.84 16.92
CA GLU A 576 -10.76 2.97 17.47
C GLU A 576 -11.57 3.76 18.50
N ALA A 577 -12.82 4.10 18.20
CA ALA A 577 -13.70 4.83 19.10
C ALA A 577 -13.97 4.05 20.40
N LEU A 578 -14.29 2.76 20.30
CA LEU A 578 -14.51 1.89 21.46
C LEU A 578 -13.24 1.74 22.30
N THR A 579 -12.06 1.67 21.65
CA THR A 579 -10.76 1.63 22.35
C THR A 579 -10.52 2.93 23.10
N MET A 580 -10.82 4.09 22.50
CA MET A 580 -10.69 5.40 23.18
C MET A 580 -11.59 5.49 24.41
N ILE A 581 -12.84 5.02 24.30
CA ILE A 581 -13.79 5.00 25.41
C ILE A 581 -13.24 4.14 26.57
N ASP A 582 -12.77 2.94 26.24
CA ASP A 582 -12.21 2.00 27.23
C ASP A 582 -10.99 2.58 27.94
N MET A 583 -10.01 3.10 27.20
CA MET A 583 -8.80 3.74 27.73
C MET A 583 -9.13 4.98 28.56
N ALA A 584 -10.06 5.83 28.11
CA ALA A 584 -10.43 7.03 28.83
C ALA A 584 -11.07 6.69 30.19
N ARG A 585 -12.03 5.75 30.23
CA ARG A 585 -12.78 5.40 31.44
C ARG A 585 -11.96 4.61 32.45
N LYS A 586 -11.20 3.63 31.96
CA LYS A 586 -10.54 2.67 32.86
C LYS A 586 -9.14 3.09 33.30
N GLU A 587 -8.50 3.95 32.52
CA GLU A 587 -7.09 4.24 32.72
C GLU A 587 -6.80 5.75 32.85
N ILE A 588 -7.23 6.61 31.90
CA ILE A 588 -6.90 8.04 31.90
C ILE A 588 -7.61 8.77 33.04
N LEU A 589 -8.95 8.66 33.14
CA LEU A 589 -9.73 9.32 34.17
C LEU A 589 -9.26 8.92 35.59
N PRO A 590 -9.10 7.63 35.91
CA PRO A 590 -8.59 7.22 37.22
C PRO A 590 -7.19 7.77 37.52
N ALA A 591 -6.29 7.76 36.54
CA ALA A 591 -4.91 8.24 36.74
C ALA A 591 -4.83 9.77 36.96
N VAL A 592 -5.61 10.54 36.22
CA VAL A 592 -5.69 12.00 36.41
C VAL A 592 -6.32 12.35 37.74
N GLU A 593 -7.38 11.63 38.16
CA GLU A 593 -8.06 11.84 39.42
C GLU A 593 -7.16 11.49 40.62
N GLU A 594 -6.42 10.35 40.58
CA GLU A 594 -5.47 9.96 41.59
C GLU A 594 -4.36 11.02 41.77
N TYR A 595 -3.82 11.53 40.67
CA TYR A 595 -2.82 12.60 40.73
C TYR A 595 -3.41 13.89 41.29
N THR A 596 -4.60 14.29 40.89
CA THR A 596 -5.32 15.47 41.37
C THR A 596 -5.54 15.38 42.89
N ALA A 597 -6.00 14.23 43.39
CA ALA A 597 -6.19 13.97 44.81
C ALA A 597 -4.86 14.05 45.58
N SER A 598 -3.76 13.52 45.01
CA SER A 598 -2.41 13.61 45.61
C SER A 598 -1.96 15.09 45.77
N ILE A 599 -2.16 15.94 44.76
CA ILE A 599 -1.79 17.38 44.80
C ILE A 599 -2.70 18.13 45.80
N ALA A 600 -4.00 17.85 45.80
CA ALA A 600 -4.93 18.45 46.76
C ALA A 600 -4.56 18.11 48.21
N SER A 601 -4.22 16.85 48.48
CA SER A 601 -3.76 16.39 49.77
C SER A 601 -2.45 17.07 50.18
N ALA A 602 -1.49 17.24 49.27
CA ALA A 602 -0.25 17.96 49.51
C ALA A 602 -0.50 19.44 49.86
N ALA A 603 -1.42 20.10 49.18
CA ALA A 603 -1.82 21.49 49.49
C ALA A 603 -2.46 21.63 50.93
N ALA A 604 -3.34 20.68 51.27
CA ALA A 604 -3.95 20.64 52.61
C ALA A 604 -2.90 20.41 53.70
N ALA A 605 -1.98 19.46 53.53
CA ALA A 605 -0.89 19.19 54.44
C ALA A 605 0.04 20.43 54.63
N LYS A 606 0.41 21.13 53.57
CA LYS A 606 1.21 22.37 53.65
C LYS A 606 0.51 23.46 54.51
N ARG A 607 -0.78 23.67 54.25
CA ARG A 607 -1.57 24.66 54.99
C ARG A 607 -1.74 24.31 56.48
N ALA A 608 -1.78 23.02 56.81
CA ALA A 608 -1.84 22.55 58.19
C ALA A 608 -0.54 22.84 58.97
N VAL A 609 0.62 22.93 58.31
CA VAL A 609 1.91 23.29 58.95
C VAL A 609 1.94 24.79 59.30
N ALA A 610 1.51 25.68 58.39
CA ALA A 610 1.43 27.13 58.62
C ALA A 610 0.40 27.76 57.68
N ALA A 611 -0.53 28.53 58.20
CA ALA A 611 -1.61 29.15 57.44
C ALA A 611 -1.12 30.18 56.37
N GLY A 612 0.11 30.69 56.53
CA GLY A 612 0.72 31.61 55.57
C GLY A 612 1.40 30.95 54.35
N ILE A 613 1.48 29.62 54.28
CA ILE A 613 2.06 28.94 53.13
C ILE A 613 1.14 29.08 51.91
N THR A 614 1.67 29.70 50.88
CA THR A 614 0.93 29.80 49.61
C THR A 614 0.90 28.45 48.90
N CYS A 615 -0.24 28.05 48.35
CA CYS A 615 -0.42 26.82 47.58
C CYS A 615 -0.95 27.17 46.16
N GLY A 616 -0.41 28.26 45.56
CA GLY A 616 -0.88 28.75 44.29
C GLY A 616 -0.67 27.76 43.16
N TYR A 617 0.46 27.06 43.15
CA TYR A 617 0.76 26.04 42.17
C TYR A 617 -0.23 24.87 42.31
N GLU A 618 -0.39 24.31 43.51
CA GLU A 618 -1.27 23.17 43.76
C GLU A 618 -2.73 23.51 43.41
N ALA A 619 -3.22 24.69 43.88
CA ALA A 619 -4.58 25.12 43.62
C ALA A 619 -4.84 25.34 42.11
N GLY A 620 -3.89 25.94 41.38
CA GLY A 620 -3.98 26.13 39.94
C GLY A 620 -3.99 24.84 39.19
N LEU A 621 -3.12 23.89 39.57
CA LEU A 621 -3.03 22.57 38.94
C LEU A 621 -4.28 21.71 39.20
N VAL A 622 -4.76 21.64 40.44
CA VAL A 622 -6.01 20.96 40.80
C VAL A 622 -7.20 21.50 40.01
N THR A 623 -7.30 22.83 39.90
CA THR A 623 -8.39 23.48 39.16
C THR A 623 -8.35 23.06 37.66
N LYS A 624 -7.15 23.06 37.05
CA LYS A 624 -7.00 22.69 35.64
C LYS A 624 -7.30 21.21 35.43
N LEU A 625 -6.75 20.32 36.24
CA LEU A 625 -6.95 18.87 36.13
C LEU A 625 -8.42 18.50 36.36
N SER A 626 -9.09 19.07 37.40
CA SER A 626 -10.51 18.80 37.61
C SER A 626 -11.37 19.21 36.42
N ARG A 627 -11.10 20.38 35.80
CA ARG A 627 -11.79 20.80 34.59
C ARG A 627 -11.55 19.83 33.43
N LEU A 628 -10.32 19.34 33.26
CA LEU A 628 -10.00 18.36 32.21
C LEU A 628 -10.64 17.01 32.47
N THR A 629 -10.69 16.55 33.72
CA THR A 629 -11.41 15.34 34.12
C THR A 629 -12.89 15.42 33.71
N ASP A 630 -13.57 16.54 34.04
CA ASP A 630 -14.96 16.77 33.64
C ASP A 630 -15.12 16.74 32.10
N GLN A 631 -14.21 17.41 31.37
CA GLN A 631 -14.23 17.43 29.91
C GLN A 631 -13.98 16.05 29.30
N ILE A 632 -13.03 15.28 29.80
CA ILE A 632 -12.75 13.92 29.33
C ILE A 632 -13.97 13.04 29.56
N ALA A 633 -14.56 13.08 30.77
CA ALA A 633 -15.75 12.31 31.11
C ALA A 633 -16.93 12.63 30.18
N GLN A 634 -17.26 13.92 30.03
CA GLN A 634 -18.34 14.39 29.15
C GLN A 634 -18.12 13.95 27.69
N ARG A 635 -16.91 14.15 27.13
CA ARG A 635 -16.60 13.82 25.74
C ARG A 635 -16.58 12.31 25.51
N THR A 636 -16.22 11.53 26.52
CA THR A 636 -16.32 10.06 26.49
C THR A 636 -17.78 9.62 26.38
N ASP A 637 -18.68 10.22 27.17
CA ASP A 637 -20.10 9.93 27.13
C ASP A 637 -20.76 10.38 25.80
N GLU A 638 -20.35 11.53 25.27
CA GLU A 638 -20.78 12.03 23.95
C GLU A 638 -20.34 11.07 22.82
N LEU A 639 -19.12 10.54 22.89
CA LEU A 639 -18.62 9.57 21.91
C LEU A 639 -19.37 8.25 22.02
N GLU A 640 -19.62 7.75 23.24
CA GLU A 640 -20.39 6.51 23.47
C GLU A 640 -21.83 6.63 22.94
N LEU A 641 -22.49 7.76 23.20
CA LEU A 641 -23.83 8.02 22.68
C LEU A 641 -23.85 8.03 21.14
N ALA A 642 -22.83 8.66 20.53
CA ALA A 642 -22.70 8.65 19.08
C ALA A 642 -22.47 7.22 18.51
N MET A 643 -21.72 6.37 19.23
CA MET A 643 -21.56 4.97 18.86
C MET A 643 -22.87 4.17 18.96
N VAL A 644 -23.75 4.49 19.92
CA VAL A 644 -25.09 3.87 19.99
C VAL A 644 -25.91 4.28 18.77
N HIS A 645 -25.92 5.56 18.41
CA HIS A 645 -26.66 6.06 17.24
C HIS A 645 -26.14 5.50 15.93
N LEU A 646 -24.83 5.19 15.81
CA LEU A 646 -24.29 4.49 14.63
C LEU A 646 -24.97 3.13 14.43
N GLY A 647 -25.36 2.45 15.51
CA GLY A 647 -26.08 1.19 15.48
C GLY A 647 -27.52 1.28 14.93
N ASP A 648 -28.11 2.48 14.89
CA ASP A 648 -29.43 2.73 14.33
C ASP A 648 -29.42 2.91 12.81
N GLU A 649 -28.24 3.18 12.22
CA GLU A 649 -28.07 3.32 10.77
C GLU A 649 -28.03 1.94 10.09
N ASN A 650 -28.88 1.74 9.10
CA ASN A 650 -29.02 0.43 8.43
C ASN A 650 -28.23 0.32 7.12
N GLU A 651 -27.94 1.46 6.48
CA GLU A 651 -27.31 1.49 5.17
C GLU A 651 -25.79 1.73 5.30
N VAL A 652 -24.99 0.87 4.67
CA VAL A 652 -23.52 0.93 4.76
C VAL A 652 -22.94 2.30 4.38
N PRO A 653 -23.37 2.98 3.31
CA PRO A 653 -22.90 4.32 3.00
C PRO A 653 -23.30 5.36 4.05
N ALA A 654 -24.50 5.25 4.65
CA ALA A 654 -24.94 6.15 5.71
C ALA A 654 -24.09 5.98 6.97
N GLN A 655 -23.80 4.73 7.36
CA GLN A 655 -22.88 4.43 8.47
C GLN A 655 -21.50 5.06 8.25
N ALA A 656 -20.91 4.90 7.07
CA ALA A 656 -19.59 5.45 6.76
C ALA A 656 -19.57 7.00 6.81
N ASN A 657 -20.61 7.65 6.30
CA ASN A 657 -20.75 9.10 6.40
C ASN A 657 -20.96 9.56 7.86
N TYR A 658 -21.77 8.87 8.63
CA TYR A 658 -21.97 9.16 10.05
C TYR A 658 -20.66 9.05 10.84
N VAL A 659 -19.87 8.03 10.58
CA VAL A 659 -18.54 7.86 11.17
C VAL A 659 -17.64 9.06 10.86
N ARG A 660 -17.60 9.50 9.60
CA ARG A 660 -16.81 10.68 9.20
C ARG A 660 -17.30 11.96 9.89
N ASP A 661 -18.61 12.19 9.90
CA ASP A 661 -19.18 13.47 10.28
C ASP A 661 -19.43 13.61 11.79
N GLU A 662 -19.67 12.51 12.50
CA GLU A 662 -20.05 12.51 13.91
C GLU A 662 -19.05 11.81 14.84
N ILE A 663 -18.50 10.65 14.44
CA ILE A 663 -17.59 9.88 15.32
C ILE A 663 -16.20 10.49 15.33
N LEU A 664 -15.57 10.71 14.18
CA LEU A 664 -14.20 11.23 14.09
C LEU A 664 -14.02 12.58 14.77
N PRO A 665 -14.93 13.59 14.62
CA PRO A 665 -14.81 14.84 15.35
C PRO A 665 -14.87 14.69 16.89
N ARG A 666 -15.70 13.77 17.39
CA ARG A 666 -15.78 13.48 18.83
C ARG A 666 -14.53 12.80 19.35
N MET A 667 -13.96 11.84 18.58
CA MET A 667 -12.66 11.24 18.89
C MET A 667 -11.56 12.32 18.99
N CYS A 668 -11.50 13.23 18.02
CA CYS A 668 -10.53 14.35 18.05
C CYS A 668 -10.74 15.24 19.27
N SER A 669 -11.97 15.53 19.63
CA SER A 669 -12.31 16.35 20.80
C SER A 669 -11.89 15.67 22.11
N LEU A 670 -12.19 14.38 22.26
CA LEU A 670 -11.77 13.59 23.44
C LEU A 670 -10.24 13.52 23.56
N ARG A 671 -9.56 13.23 22.45
CA ARG A 671 -8.10 13.21 22.38
C ARG A 671 -7.48 14.53 22.84
N ALA A 672 -7.97 15.66 22.36
CA ALA A 672 -7.43 16.97 22.70
C ALA A 672 -7.45 17.24 24.23
N ALA A 673 -8.52 16.84 24.93
CA ALA A 673 -8.60 17.00 26.37
C ALA A 673 -7.67 16.05 27.14
N ALA A 674 -7.58 14.82 26.68
CA ALA A 674 -6.70 13.82 27.29
C ALA A 674 -5.21 14.14 27.08
N ASP A 675 -4.83 14.57 25.87
CA ASP A 675 -3.45 14.97 25.54
C ASP A 675 -3.03 16.21 26.36
N GLU A 676 -3.95 17.18 26.62
CA GLU A 676 -3.69 18.31 27.54
C GLU A 676 -3.48 17.79 28.98
N ALA A 677 -4.30 16.86 29.44
CA ALA A 677 -4.15 16.26 30.77
C ALA A 677 -2.83 15.50 30.93
N GLU A 678 -2.36 14.81 29.89
CA GLU A 678 -1.05 14.14 29.87
C GLU A 678 0.08 15.13 30.18
N THR A 679 0.06 16.33 29.56
CA THR A 679 1.11 17.34 29.78
C THR A 679 1.19 17.86 31.23
N LEU A 680 0.11 17.75 31.96
CA LEU A 680 -0.01 18.25 33.34
C LEU A 680 0.12 17.15 34.40
N THR A 681 -0.12 15.89 34.03
CA THR A 681 -0.08 14.75 34.94
C THR A 681 1.35 14.24 35.09
N ALA A 682 1.78 14.03 36.34
CA ALA A 682 3.12 13.51 36.57
C ALA A 682 3.28 12.10 35.96
N LYS A 683 4.44 11.88 35.35
CA LYS A 683 4.75 10.65 34.59
C LYS A 683 4.45 9.35 35.34
N LYS A 684 4.67 9.29 36.67
CA LYS A 684 4.41 8.10 37.47
C LYS A 684 2.92 7.72 37.58
N TYR A 685 2.02 8.66 37.30
CA TYR A 685 0.57 8.43 37.31
C TYR A 685 0.01 8.15 35.92
N TRP A 686 0.67 8.71 34.85
CA TRP A 686 0.19 8.52 33.49
C TRP A 686 0.29 7.04 33.08
N PRO A 687 -0.81 6.42 32.60
CA PRO A 687 -0.88 4.95 32.48
C PRO A 687 -0.13 4.39 31.28
N PHE A 688 0.13 5.22 30.26
CA PHE A 688 0.69 4.78 28.98
C PHE A 688 2.11 5.32 28.75
N PRO A 689 2.94 4.59 27.95
CA PRO A 689 4.15 5.17 27.38
C PRO A 689 3.85 6.42 26.56
N SER A 690 4.60 7.49 26.80
CA SER A 690 4.51 8.75 26.08
C SER A 690 5.09 8.63 24.66
N TYR A 691 4.77 9.59 23.79
CA TYR A 691 5.39 9.69 22.46
C TYR A 691 6.91 9.76 22.51
N GLY A 692 7.47 10.48 23.49
CA GLY A 692 8.91 10.53 23.69
C GLY A 692 9.54 9.15 23.98
N GLU A 693 8.83 8.31 24.73
CA GLU A 693 9.29 6.93 25.00
C GLU A 693 9.15 6.04 23.77
N LEU A 694 8.03 6.12 23.04
CA LEU A 694 7.78 5.29 21.85
C LEU A 694 8.73 5.64 20.69
N LEU A 695 8.88 6.93 20.37
CA LEU A 695 9.66 7.41 19.23
C LEU A 695 11.17 7.36 19.46
N PHE A 696 11.63 7.43 20.71
CA PHE A 696 13.05 7.48 21.06
C PHE A 696 13.53 6.29 21.94
N GLY A 697 12.66 5.33 22.22
CA GLY A 697 12.95 4.20 23.10
C GLY A 697 13.84 3.13 22.49
N VAL A 698 13.83 2.94 21.18
CA VAL A 698 14.71 1.99 20.49
C VAL A 698 16.12 2.57 20.43
N ARG A 699 17.09 1.84 20.99
CA ARG A 699 18.50 2.25 21.08
C ARG A 699 19.43 1.19 20.49
#